data_1e4b0b17594bee3fa7b05cb122f858cc
#
_entry.id   1e4b0b17594bee3fa7b05cb122f858cc
#
_cell.length_a   1.000
_cell.length_b   1.000
_cell.length_c   1.000
_cell.angle_alpha   90.00
_cell.angle_beta   90.00
_cell.angle_gamma   90.00
#
_symmetry.space_group_name_H-M   'P 1'
#
loop_
_entity.id
_entity.type
_entity.pdbx_description
1 polymer ?
#
loop_
_entity_poly.entity_id
_entity_poly.type
_entity_poly.pdbx_seq_one_letter_code
_entity_poly.pdbx_strand_id
1 'polypeptide(L)'
;MLRKIDKHFILILGVGLVLALFVVGCFMKHVVSFFACAGLFVAANAQVSLQTASGALESAYAEWASDGSDSYNVYYSGAGASDVKVDAPLIRKYGSKYRVDVVGLKAGSYTLKVASVKGGKETASTTSKSLTVKAHDRAGFAFSNGHVPGAYNADGTLKDGAVVLYISESTKNTVKLNVVTSNKGAVTECVGLQNILTGFKKGFDKRPLAIRLIGNVTDPEVTDKGDITIDMGKKEGLSMTVEGIGNDATANGWGFRVKGTQDLEIRNIGIMNVDSDEGDNITLQQDNQYVWVHNNDFFYGHAGSDKDQAKGDGALDCKLSTYVTFSYNHFWDNGKSNLLGLKEGSSDGYYITYHHNWYDHSDSRHPRVRYYNAHVYNNYYDGNAKYGAGSTLGSSVFMEANYFRNCKYPMMTSLQGTDVYASATKRDPTNNGTFSKEAGGTIKAYNNYMEGSYTFIPYGASKYILKGKETAIGDIDSKVDFDAYVVTSRNDQVPSSVKSYEGANTYSNFDTDKSIMYSYTVDSPEQAVANVRAYAGRLQGGDFKWAFDNSVDDASSDVNQALKDALMAYKGGNGEVMEYSSSSSVAPQSSSSDIQSSSSSVIQSSSSEGSSESSSSVIPDPDPESSSSSESPKSSSSSEKVESSSSSQTTGIANVMPAVSREIFYDSRSAHLVIGTSDVSRLDIVGIDGRRVHLASLKIVGDARVLDLSTLRAGVYIVRFKTLLGLRTMKIVKN
;
A
#
# COMPACT_ATOMS: atom_id res chain seq x y z
N MET A 1 4.36 -87.93 11.41
CA MET A 1 4.71 -88.60 12.70
C MET A 1 5.84 -87.77 13.31
N LEU A 2 5.50 -86.73 14.06
CA LEU A 2 6.42 -85.91 14.83
C LEU A 2 6.65 -86.52 16.19
N ARG A 3 7.91 -86.71 16.63
CA ARG A 3 8.28 -86.61 18.05
C ARG A 3 9.78 -86.82 18.30
N LYS A 4 10.30 -85.90 19.13
CA LYS A 4 11.55 -85.95 19.92
C LYS A 4 12.82 -85.60 19.17
N ILE A 5 13.13 -84.31 19.10
CA ILE A 5 14.50 -83.81 19.03
C ILE A 5 14.97 -83.62 20.47
N ASP A 6 16.05 -84.25 20.83
CA ASP A 6 16.60 -84.42 22.18
C ASP A 6 17.11 -83.05 22.74
N LYS A 7 16.71 -82.73 23.95
CA LYS A 7 17.05 -81.47 24.67
C LYS A 7 18.54 -81.32 24.93
N HIS A 8 19.36 -82.43 24.80
CA HIS A 8 20.78 -82.35 25.01
C HIS A 8 21.56 -81.84 23.81
N PHE A 9 21.04 -81.93 22.60
CA PHE A 9 21.69 -81.38 21.41
C PHE A 9 21.61 -79.86 21.32
N ILE A 10 20.57 -79.25 21.90
CA ILE A 10 20.41 -77.83 21.95
C ILE A 10 21.33 -77.15 22.99
N LEU A 11 21.67 -77.85 24.05
CA LEU A 11 22.59 -77.36 25.11
C LEU A 11 24.05 -77.29 24.65
N ILE A 12 24.54 -78.24 23.84
CA ILE A 12 25.92 -78.24 23.32
C ILE A 12 26.11 -77.18 22.23
N LEU A 13 25.11 -76.88 21.40
CA LEU A 13 25.18 -75.86 20.40
C LEU A 13 25.07 -74.44 21.05
N GLY A 14 24.29 -74.31 22.17
CA GLY A 14 24.18 -73.05 22.88
C GLY A 14 25.48 -72.59 23.59
N VAL A 15 26.24 -73.55 24.19
CA VAL A 15 27.48 -73.24 24.89
C VAL A 15 28.63 -72.91 23.90
N GLY A 16 28.67 -73.58 22.74
CA GLY A 16 29.63 -73.26 21.69
C GLY A 16 29.45 -71.90 21.06
N LEU A 17 28.17 -71.48 20.89
CA LEU A 17 27.86 -70.17 20.31
C LEU A 17 28.12 -69.00 21.32
N VAL A 18 27.90 -69.21 22.62
CA VAL A 18 28.23 -68.24 23.67
C VAL A 18 29.70 -68.02 23.85
N LEU A 19 30.55 -69.12 23.74
CA LEU A 19 32.00 -68.99 23.81
C LEU A 19 32.59 -68.32 22.57
N ALA A 20 32.07 -68.59 21.39
CA ALA A 20 32.46 -67.93 20.15
C ALA A 20 32.10 -66.43 20.15
N LEU A 21 30.92 -66.05 20.70
CA LEU A 21 30.49 -64.64 20.85
C LEU A 21 31.35 -63.94 21.91
N PHE A 22 31.82 -64.59 22.97
CA PHE A 22 32.68 -63.98 23.97
C PHE A 22 34.07 -63.70 23.46
N VAL A 23 34.63 -64.59 22.66
CA VAL A 23 36.00 -64.43 22.06
C VAL A 23 35.95 -63.34 20.97
N VAL A 24 34.93 -63.33 20.13
CA VAL A 24 34.75 -62.29 19.10
C VAL A 24 34.39 -60.92 19.75
N GLY A 25 33.61 -60.91 20.86
CA GLY A 25 33.29 -59.71 21.60
C GLY A 25 34.53 -59.10 22.32
N CYS A 26 35.44 -59.91 22.81
CA CYS A 26 36.67 -59.43 23.45
C CYS A 26 37.71 -58.92 22.42
N PHE A 27 37.76 -59.50 21.22
CA PHE A 27 38.62 -59.01 20.13
C PHE A 27 38.09 -57.74 19.51
N MET A 28 36.73 -57.58 19.37
CA MET A 28 36.14 -56.37 18.90
C MET A 28 36.25 -55.17 19.90
N LYS A 29 36.25 -55.44 21.22
CA LYS A 29 36.48 -54.35 22.21
C LYS A 29 37.89 -53.76 22.15
N HIS A 30 38.92 -54.56 21.79
CA HIS A 30 40.30 -54.07 21.66
C HIS A 30 40.58 -53.43 20.30
N VAL A 31 39.89 -53.87 19.25
CA VAL A 31 39.98 -53.24 17.91
C VAL A 31 39.18 -51.92 17.85
N VAL A 32 38.05 -51.86 18.55
CA VAL A 32 37.28 -50.60 18.65
C VAL A 32 37.98 -49.57 19.57
N SER A 33 38.74 -49.98 20.59
CA SER A 33 39.55 -49.05 21.41
C SER A 33 40.79 -48.51 20.71
N PHE A 34 41.31 -49.19 19.68
CA PHE A 34 42.47 -48.69 18.93
C PHE A 34 42.09 -47.80 17.74
N PHE A 35 40.82 -47.89 17.25
CA PHE A 35 40.27 -46.96 16.26
C PHE A 35 39.60 -45.75 16.86
N ALA A 36 39.35 -45.70 18.18
CA ALA A 36 38.76 -44.57 18.85
C ALA A 36 39.75 -43.42 19.16
N CYS A 37 41.07 -43.59 18.90
CA CYS A 37 42.08 -42.54 19.06
C CYS A 37 42.58 -41.96 17.73
N ALA A 38 42.09 -42.41 16.58
CA ALA A 38 42.29 -41.77 15.30
C ALA A 38 40.95 -41.38 14.67
N GLY A 39 40.04 -40.89 15.52
CA GLY A 39 38.84 -40.21 15.05
C GLY A 39 39.26 -38.90 14.42
N LEU A 40 39.54 -38.90 13.12
CA LEU A 40 39.26 -37.74 12.31
C LEU A 40 37.79 -37.37 12.61
N PHE A 41 37.58 -36.41 13.48
CA PHE A 41 36.38 -35.60 13.43
C PHE A 41 36.43 -34.89 12.07
N VAL A 42 36.03 -35.54 11.01
CA VAL A 42 35.41 -34.88 9.89
C VAL A 42 34.13 -34.30 10.53
N ALA A 43 34.25 -33.12 11.08
CA ALA A 43 33.05 -32.29 11.30
C ALA A 43 32.40 -32.27 9.92
N ALA A 44 31.38 -33.07 9.73
CA ALA A 44 30.49 -32.91 8.59
C ALA A 44 30.04 -31.46 8.71
N ASN A 45 30.66 -30.57 7.93
CA ASN A 45 30.17 -29.23 7.77
C ASN A 45 28.73 -29.40 7.29
N ALA A 46 27.76 -29.15 8.19
CA ALA A 46 26.38 -29.26 7.84
C ALA A 46 26.18 -28.28 6.67
N GLN A 47 25.88 -28.85 5.51
CA GLN A 47 25.63 -28.05 4.32
C GLN A 47 24.30 -27.36 4.49
N VAL A 48 24.21 -26.06 4.15
CA VAL A 48 22.95 -25.32 4.13
C VAL A 48 21.93 -26.07 3.28
N SER A 49 20.79 -26.41 3.86
CA SER A 49 19.70 -27.10 3.17
C SER A 49 18.66 -26.10 2.69
N LEU A 50 18.72 -25.71 1.41
CA LEU A 50 17.68 -24.87 0.80
C LEU A 50 16.37 -25.65 0.72
N GLN A 51 15.32 -25.11 1.33
CA GLN A 51 13.96 -25.68 1.32
C GLN A 51 13.16 -25.18 0.14
N THR A 52 13.25 -23.89 -0.14
CA THR A 52 12.53 -23.20 -1.22
C THR A 52 13.41 -22.12 -1.82
N ALA A 53 13.34 -21.95 -3.14
CA ALA A 53 13.88 -20.79 -3.83
C ALA A 53 13.07 -20.52 -5.09
N SER A 54 12.71 -19.27 -5.33
CA SER A 54 11.94 -18.86 -6.51
C SER A 54 12.25 -17.43 -6.91
N GLY A 55 12.13 -17.15 -8.22
CA GLY A 55 12.05 -15.81 -8.74
C GLY A 55 10.61 -15.28 -8.69
N ALA A 56 10.49 -13.97 -8.65
CA ALA A 56 9.22 -13.23 -8.64
C ALA A 56 9.32 -11.97 -9.53
N LEU A 57 8.49 -10.98 -9.29
CA LEU A 57 8.57 -9.69 -9.99
C LEU A 57 9.73 -8.87 -9.42
N GLU A 58 10.75 -8.62 -10.25
CA GLU A 58 11.98 -7.86 -9.93
C GLU A 58 12.65 -8.26 -8.61
N SER A 59 12.43 -9.51 -8.21
CA SER A 59 12.92 -10.07 -6.95
C SER A 59 13.12 -11.58 -7.04
N ALA A 60 13.87 -12.12 -6.07
CA ALA A 60 14.02 -13.55 -5.86
C ALA A 60 14.16 -13.83 -4.36
N TYR A 61 13.70 -14.99 -3.92
CA TYR A 61 13.83 -15.38 -2.51
C TYR A 61 14.33 -16.80 -2.35
N ALA A 62 14.89 -17.09 -1.18
CA ALA A 62 15.24 -18.42 -0.75
C ALA A 62 14.94 -18.62 0.74
N GLU A 63 14.58 -19.85 1.11
CA GLU A 63 14.34 -20.27 2.48
C GLU A 63 15.19 -21.50 2.81
N TRP A 64 15.74 -21.56 4.03
CA TRP A 64 16.54 -22.67 4.50
C TRP A 64 16.35 -22.92 5.99
N ALA A 65 16.64 -24.13 6.43
CA ALA A 65 16.68 -24.48 7.84
C ALA A 65 17.98 -24.00 8.48
N SER A 66 17.92 -23.61 9.75
CA SER A 66 19.12 -23.34 10.55
C SER A 66 19.99 -24.60 10.65
N ASP A 67 21.28 -24.45 10.37
CA ASP A 67 22.30 -25.49 10.55
C ASP A 67 23.14 -25.30 11.84
N GLY A 68 22.71 -24.36 12.70
CA GLY A 68 23.42 -23.98 13.91
C GLY A 68 24.62 -23.06 13.67
N SER A 69 24.66 -22.38 12.53
CA SER A 69 25.63 -21.33 12.24
C SER A 69 25.25 -20.02 12.95
N ASP A 70 26.25 -19.15 13.18
CA ASP A 70 26.04 -17.87 13.88
C ASP A 70 25.21 -16.91 13.02
N SER A 71 25.45 -16.93 11.70
CA SER A 71 24.75 -16.10 10.71
C SER A 71 24.92 -16.69 9.30
N TYR A 72 24.33 -16.00 8.31
CA TYR A 72 24.44 -16.38 6.90
C TYR A 72 24.80 -15.18 6.03
N ASN A 73 25.63 -15.41 5.02
CA ASN A 73 25.80 -14.50 3.90
C ASN A 73 25.02 -15.04 2.71
N VAL A 74 24.39 -14.15 1.95
CA VAL A 74 23.72 -14.52 0.71
C VAL A 74 24.27 -13.70 -0.44
N TYR A 75 24.42 -14.36 -1.58
CA TYR A 75 24.93 -13.77 -2.82
C TYR A 75 23.98 -14.11 -3.95
N TYR A 76 23.84 -13.22 -4.91
CA TYR A 76 23.13 -13.51 -6.15
C TYR A 76 24.05 -13.38 -7.37
N SER A 77 23.75 -14.20 -8.39
CA SER A 77 24.41 -14.14 -9.69
C SER A 77 23.36 -14.30 -10.79
N GLY A 78 23.49 -13.55 -11.86
CA GLY A 78 22.56 -13.61 -13.00
C GLY A 78 22.36 -12.24 -13.65
N ALA A 79 21.87 -12.21 -14.89
CA ALA A 79 21.60 -11.01 -15.68
C ALA A 79 22.78 -9.99 -15.69
N GLY A 80 24.02 -10.50 -15.70
CA GLY A 80 25.25 -9.69 -15.69
C GLY A 80 25.86 -9.46 -14.31
N ALA A 81 25.19 -9.80 -13.21
CA ALA A 81 25.75 -9.78 -11.86
C ALA A 81 26.49 -11.08 -11.55
N SER A 82 27.57 -11.00 -10.75
CA SER A 82 28.33 -12.16 -10.30
C SER A 82 28.68 -12.03 -8.82
N ASP A 83 28.23 -12.97 -8.01
CA ASP A 83 28.49 -13.06 -6.56
C ASP A 83 28.27 -11.73 -5.80
N VAL A 84 27.19 -11.02 -6.13
CA VAL A 84 26.83 -9.77 -5.44
C VAL A 84 26.26 -10.10 -4.07
N LYS A 85 26.86 -9.58 -3.02
CA LYS A 85 26.43 -9.80 -1.65
C LYS A 85 25.13 -9.06 -1.37
N VAL A 86 24.18 -9.77 -0.77
CA VAL A 86 22.88 -9.22 -0.35
C VAL A 86 23.02 -8.50 1.00
N ASP A 87 22.32 -7.40 1.16
CA ASP A 87 22.29 -6.65 2.41
C ASP A 87 21.73 -7.50 3.57
N ALA A 88 22.41 -7.46 4.70
CA ALA A 88 22.06 -8.29 5.86
C ALA A 88 20.60 -8.11 6.35
N PRO A 89 19.98 -6.92 6.38
CA PRO A 89 18.59 -6.77 6.80
C PRO A 89 17.57 -7.53 5.91
N LEU A 90 17.96 -7.93 4.70
CA LEU A 90 17.12 -8.75 3.82
C LEU A 90 17.11 -10.23 4.22
N ILE A 91 18.01 -10.65 5.12
CA ILE A 91 18.07 -12.01 5.69
C ILE A 91 17.33 -12.01 7.02
N ARG A 92 16.24 -12.76 7.11
CA ARG A 92 15.35 -12.78 8.26
C ARG A 92 15.25 -14.18 8.82
N LYS A 93 15.09 -14.27 10.17
CA LYS A 93 14.95 -15.52 10.89
C LYS A 93 13.51 -15.70 11.36
N TYR A 94 12.91 -16.83 11.06
CA TYR A 94 11.57 -17.22 11.45
C TYR A 94 11.63 -18.51 12.28
N GLY A 95 11.90 -18.40 13.57
CA GLY A 95 12.15 -19.55 14.45
C GLY A 95 13.37 -20.35 14.04
N SER A 96 13.21 -21.57 13.52
CA SER A 96 14.30 -22.43 13.03
C SER A 96 14.59 -22.26 11.55
N LYS A 97 13.92 -21.36 10.86
CA LYS A 97 14.07 -21.11 9.42
C LYS A 97 14.65 -19.72 9.17
N TYR A 98 15.33 -19.59 8.06
CA TYR A 98 15.77 -18.30 7.53
C TYR A 98 15.17 -18.09 6.15
N ARG A 99 14.97 -16.82 5.81
CA ARG A 99 14.52 -16.36 4.49
C ARG A 99 15.33 -15.13 4.08
N VAL A 100 15.69 -15.08 2.80
CA VAL A 100 16.19 -13.88 2.14
C VAL A 100 15.23 -13.48 1.03
N ASP A 101 14.99 -12.20 0.86
CA ASP A 101 14.32 -11.63 -0.31
C ASP A 101 15.25 -10.61 -0.96
N VAL A 102 15.71 -10.92 -2.16
CA VAL A 102 16.58 -10.06 -2.97
C VAL A 102 15.70 -9.25 -3.88
N VAL A 103 15.70 -7.95 -3.75
CA VAL A 103 14.89 -6.99 -4.52
C VAL A 103 15.76 -6.11 -5.39
N GLY A 104 15.19 -5.47 -6.40
CA GLY A 104 15.95 -4.63 -7.34
C GLY A 104 16.67 -5.42 -8.42
N LEU A 105 16.08 -6.55 -8.84
CA LEU A 105 16.59 -7.41 -9.89
C LEU A 105 15.88 -7.11 -11.22
N LYS A 106 16.64 -6.91 -12.29
CA LYS A 106 16.04 -6.86 -13.64
C LYS A 106 15.57 -8.24 -14.08
N ALA A 107 14.64 -8.30 -15.02
CA ALA A 107 14.16 -9.55 -15.55
C ALA A 107 15.30 -10.41 -16.11
N GLY A 108 15.29 -11.71 -15.80
CA GLY A 108 16.33 -12.66 -16.22
C GLY A 108 16.41 -13.90 -15.35
N SER A 109 17.47 -14.68 -15.57
CA SER A 109 17.75 -15.88 -14.80
C SER A 109 18.80 -15.61 -13.73
N TYR A 110 18.56 -16.09 -12.52
CA TYR A 110 19.43 -15.89 -11.35
C TYR A 110 19.67 -17.17 -10.56
N THR A 111 20.73 -17.16 -9.76
CA THR A 111 20.96 -18.14 -8.70
C THR A 111 21.23 -17.40 -7.39
N LEU A 112 20.81 -17.98 -6.27
CA LEU A 112 21.09 -17.49 -4.91
C LEU A 112 22.02 -18.49 -4.22
N LYS A 113 23.19 -18.00 -3.76
CA LYS A 113 24.15 -18.77 -2.96
C LYS A 113 24.00 -18.35 -1.50
N VAL A 114 23.68 -19.29 -0.63
CA VAL A 114 23.61 -19.11 0.83
C VAL A 114 24.83 -19.74 1.46
N ALA A 115 25.62 -18.98 2.20
CA ALA A 115 26.83 -19.41 2.89
C ALA A 115 26.64 -19.30 4.41
N SER A 116 26.90 -20.37 5.14
CA SER A 116 26.95 -20.42 6.59
C SER A 116 28.15 -19.65 7.13
N VAL A 117 27.97 -18.88 8.19
CA VAL A 117 29.03 -18.13 8.87
C VAL A 117 29.21 -18.67 10.30
N LYS A 118 30.43 -19.02 10.67
CA LYS A 118 30.80 -19.48 12.00
C LYS A 118 32.12 -18.82 12.45
N GLY A 119 32.10 -18.20 13.61
CA GLY A 119 33.25 -17.44 14.10
C GLY A 119 33.68 -16.32 13.11
N GLY A 120 32.73 -15.68 12.43
CA GLY A 120 33.01 -14.63 11.45
C GLY A 120 33.55 -15.10 10.09
N LYS A 121 33.60 -16.41 9.84
CA LYS A 121 34.12 -17.00 8.57
C LYS A 121 33.06 -17.84 7.89
N GLU A 122 33.00 -17.77 6.56
CA GLU A 122 32.17 -18.68 5.78
C GLU A 122 32.71 -20.09 5.83
N THR A 123 31.85 -21.06 6.08
CA THR A 123 32.22 -22.47 6.29
C THR A 123 31.70 -23.40 5.21
N ALA A 124 30.41 -23.30 4.88
CA ALA A 124 29.76 -24.11 3.85
C ALA A 124 28.79 -23.25 3.05
N SER A 125 28.48 -23.61 1.83
CA SER A 125 27.51 -22.90 1.03
C SER A 125 26.69 -23.83 0.14
N THR A 126 25.50 -23.41 -0.21
CA THR A 126 24.61 -24.05 -1.19
C THR A 126 24.07 -23.02 -2.15
N THR A 127 24.01 -23.35 -3.43
CA THR A 127 23.48 -22.51 -4.49
C THR A 127 22.14 -23.07 -4.98
N SER A 128 21.16 -22.23 -5.16
CA SER A 128 19.85 -22.59 -5.71
C SER A 128 19.96 -23.09 -7.17
N LYS A 129 18.90 -23.74 -7.64
CA LYS A 129 18.68 -23.88 -9.08
C LYS A 129 18.47 -22.50 -9.70
N SER A 130 18.48 -22.44 -11.04
CA SER A 130 18.15 -21.23 -11.79
C SER A 130 16.73 -20.75 -11.47
N LEU A 131 16.58 -19.46 -11.15
CA LEU A 131 15.34 -18.77 -10.79
C LEU A 131 15.01 -17.79 -11.90
N THR A 132 13.73 -17.74 -12.31
CA THR A 132 13.27 -16.77 -13.31
C THR A 132 12.66 -15.56 -12.64
N VAL A 133 13.29 -14.41 -12.81
CA VAL A 133 12.77 -13.09 -12.40
C VAL A 133 12.06 -12.46 -13.57
N LYS A 134 10.86 -11.92 -13.35
CA LYS A 134 10.05 -11.21 -14.35
C LYS A 134 10.03 -9.71 -14.04
N ALA A 135 9.81 -8.87 -15.05
CA ALA A 135 9.58 -7.45 -14.84
C ALA A 135 8.16 -7.18 -14.30
N HIS A 136 8.00 -6.08 -13.58
CA HIS A 136 6.68 -5.50 -13.34
C HIS A 136 6.09 -4.92 -14.63
N ASP A 137 4.77 -4.90 -14.71
CA ASP A 137 4.05 -4.23 -15.80
C ASP A 137 4.00 -2.72 -15.55
N ARG A 138 4.81 -1.99 -16.30
CA ARG A 138 4.92 -0.52 -16.24
C ARG A 138 4.01 0.15 -17.26
N ALA A 139 2.74 -0.27 -17.33
CA ALA A 139 1.72 0.39 -18.11
C ALA A 139 0.91 1.39 -17.26
N GLY A 140 0.38 2.44 -17.89
CA GLY A 140 -0.49 3.41 -17.24
C GLY A 140 0.04 4.83 -17.25
N PHE A 141 -0.81 5.76 -16.84
CA PHE A 141 -0.49 7.19 -16.88
C PHE A 141 0.71 7.60 -16.01
N ALA A 142 1.05 6.84 -14.97
CA ALA A 142 2.23 7.11 -14.15
C ALA A 142 3.55 7.07 -14.94
N PHE A 143 3.56 6.41 -16.11
CA PHE A 143 4.72 6.27 -16.99
C PHE A 143 4.69 7.21 -18.20
N SER A 144 3.71 8.12 -18.26
CA SER A 144 3.62 9.12 -19.33
C SER A 144 4.81 10.06 -19.31
N ASN A 145 5.10 10.68 -20.45
CA ASN A 145 6.13 11.68 -20.63
C ASN A 145 7.57 11.20 -20.28
N GLY A 146 7.80 9.88 -20.31
CA GLY A 146 9.11 9.28 -20.02
C GLY A 146 9.45 9.15 -18.52
N HIS A 147 8.48 9.37 -17.62
CA HIS A 147 8.70 9.19 -16.19
C HIS A 147 8.79 7.71 -15.81
N VAL A 148 9.61 7.44 -14.81
CA VAL A 148 9.71 6.14 -14.13
C VAL A 148 9.57 6.40 -12.63
N PRO A 149 8.37 6.20 -12.06
CA PRO A 149 8.13 6.40 -10.64
C PRO A 149 9.06 5.59 -9.74
N GLY A 150 9.42 6.15 -8.60
CA GLY A 150 10.17 5.45 -7.58
C GLY A 150 11.69 5.58 -7.67
N ALA A 151 12.36 4.90 -6.75
CA ALA A 151 13.82 4.86 -6.63
C ALA A 151 14.48 3.82 -7.55
N TYR A 152 13.69 3.21 -8.44
CA TYR A 152 14.15 2.17 -9.37
C TYR A 152 14.11 2.65 -10.83
N ASN A 153 14.99 2.08 -11.65
CA ASN A 153 15.00 2.23 -13.09
C ASN A 153 13.88 1.41 -13.75
N ALA A 154 13.62 1.65 -15.03
CA ALA A 154 12.61 0.89 -15.79
C ALA A 154 12.92 -0.61 -15.88
N ASP A 155 14.17 -1.03 -15.71
CA ASP A 155 14.58 -2.43 -15.70
C ASP A 155 14.50 -3.09 -14.32
N GLY A 156 14.04 -2.37 -13.30
CA GLY A 156 13.88 -2.85 -11.93
C GLY A 156 15.11 -2.70 -11.02
N THR A 157 16.25 -2.21 -11.53
CA THR A 157 17.44 -1.95 -10.71
C THR A 157 17.34 -0.61 -9.97
N LEU A 158 17.99 -0.48 -8.82
CA LEU A 158 18.06 0.80 -8.10
C LEU A 158 18.69 1.89 -8.99
N LYS A 159 18.15 3.11 -8.91
CA LYS A 159 18.73 4.29 -9.53
C LYS A 159 20.09 4.62 -8.90
N ASP A 160 20.99 5.17 -9.68
CA ASP A 160 22.33 5.54 -9.23
C ASP A 160 22.27 6.51 -8.03
N GLY A 161 23.10 6.26 -7.02
CA GLY A 161 23.14 7.07 -5.81
C GLY A 161 21.93 6.90 -4.87
N ALA A 162 21.07 5.92 -5.11
CA ALA A 162 19.93 5.66 -4.25
C ALA A 162 20.36 5.33 -2.81
N VAL A 163 19.63 5.91 -1.86
CA VAL A 163 19.75 5.61 -0.43
C VAL A 163 18.70 4.56 -0.07
N VAL A 164 19.12 3.54 0.66
CA VAL A 164 18.23 2.47 1.14
C VAL A 164 18.07 2.59 2.65
N LEU A 165 16.81 2.65 3.11
CA LEU A 165 16.43 2.60 4.52
C LEU A 165 15.71 1.30 4.82
N TYR A 166 16.08 0.64 5.91
CA TYR A 166 15.42 -0.55 6.42
C TYR A 166 14.61 -0.20 7.67
N ILE A 167 13.31 -0.40 7.60
CA ILE A 167 12.35 -0.08 8.67
C ILE A 167 11.72 -1.39 9.14
N SER A 168 11.96 -1.75 10.39
CA SER A 168 11.33 -2.86 11.09
C SER A 168 10.65 -2.38 12.36
N GLU A 169 9.96 -3.24 13.08
CA GLU A 169 9.36 -2.92 14.38
C GLU A 169 10.41 -2.39 15.37
N SER A 170 11.63 -2.93 15.35
CA SER A 170 12.72 -2.48 16.24
C SER A 170 13.39 -1.18 15.80
N THR A 171 13.35 -0.83 14.51
CA THR A 171 14.07 0.33 13.96
C THR A 171 13.17 1.51 13.57
N LYS A 172 11.85 1.35 13.57
CA LYS A 172 10.87 2.36 13.10
C LYS A 172 11.05 3.76 13.68
N ASN A 173 11.48 3.85 14.96
CA ASN A 173 11.67 5.12 15.68
C ASN A 173 13.15 5.54 15.79
N THR A 174 14.08 4.65 15.45
CA THR A 174 15.52 4.89 15.65
C THR A 174 16.34 4.94 14.37
N VAL A 175 15.75 4.59 13.23
CA VAL A 175 16.41 4.70 11.93
C VAL A 175 16.93 6.12 11.70
N LYS A 176 18.17 6.24 11.21
CA LYS A 176 18.84 7.53 11.01
C LYS A 176 19.29 7.70 9.58
N LEU A 177 19.21 8.93 9.12
CA LEU A 177 19.80 9.35 7.84
C LEU A 177 20.30 10.78 7.92
N ASN A 178 21.50 11.00 7.39
CA ASN A 178 22.03 12.32 7.13
C ASN A 178 21.41 12.87 5.84
N VAL A 179 20.60 13.92 5.97
CA VAL A 179 19.86 14.55 4.87
C VAL A 179 20.42 15.94 4.59
N VAL A 180 20.64 16.29 3.32
CA VAL A 180 20.99 17.64 2.92
C VAL A 180 19.79 18.56 3.07
N THR A 181 19.85 19.53 3.98
CA THR A 181 18.70 20.35 4.38
C THR A 181 18.80 21.81 4.00
N SER A 182 19.84 22.21 3.27
CA SER A 182 19.98 23.58 2.77
C SER A 182 20.70 23.64 1.42
N ASN A 183 20.50 24.72 0.68
CA ASN A 183 21.20 25.03 -0.59
C ASN A 183 22.70 25.23 -0.43
N LYS A 184 23.18 25.45 0.80
CA LYS A 184 24.62 25.58 1.12
C LYS A 184 25.24 24.22 1.51
N GLY A 185 24.52 23.12 1.34
CA GLY A 185 25.00 21.77 1.65
C GLY A 185 25.00 21.42 3.14
N ALA A 186 24.28 22.16 3.99
CA ALA A 186 24.15 21.78 5.39
C ALA A 186 23.44 20.41 5.50
N VAL A 187 24.03 19.52 6.31
CA VAL A 187 23.55 18.17 6.56
C VAL A 187 22.94 18.10 7.95
N THR A 188 21.78 17.47 8.06
CA THR A 188 21.08 17.24 9.33
C THR A 188 20.90 15.74 9.54
N GLU A 189 21.30 15.21 10.68
CA GLU A 189 20.92 13.86 11.08
C GLU A 189 19.43 13.85 11.44
N CYS A 190 18.63 13.14 10.64
CA CYS A 190 17.22 12.93 10.88
C CYS A 190 17.00 11.54 11.52
N VAL A 191 16.22 11.47 12.58
CA VAL A 191 15.94 10.24 13.33
C VAL A 191 14.44 9.92 13.25
N GLY A 192 14.12 8.68 12.86
CA GLY A 192 12.75 8.22 12.60
C GLY A 192 12.26 8.59 11.19
N LEU A 193 11.39 7.74 10.65
CA LEU A 193 10.96 7.83 9.25
C LEU A 193 10.33 9.19 8.92
N GLN A 194 9.40 9.69 9.75
CA GLN A 194 8.72 10.97 9.47
C GLN A 194 9.70 12.16 9.46
N ASN A 195 10.70 12.16 10.33
CA ASN A 195 11.70 13.23 10.36
C ASN A 195 12.63 13.18 9.14
N ILE A 196 12.97 11.98 8.66
CA ILE A 196 13.74 11.80 7.42
C ILE A 196 12.96 12.37 6.23
N LEU A 197 11.68 12.01 6.09
CA LEU A 197 10.80 12.54 5.03
C LEU A 197 10.65 14.07 5.13
N THR A 198 10.55 14.61 6.33
CA THR A 198 10.53 16.06 6.58
C THR A 198 11.84 16.74 6.14
N GLY A 199 12.97 16.04 6.28
CA GLY A 199 14.26 16.49 5.74
C GLY A 199 14.24 16.56 4.22
N PHE A 200 13.80 15.52 3.54
CA PHE A 200 13.66 15.47 2.07
C PHE A 200 12.69 16.52 1.52
N LYS A 201 11.60 16.82 2.23
CA LYS A 201 10.65 17.87 1.87
C LYS A 201 11.32 19.23 1.62
N LYS A 202 12.47 19.51 2.24
CA LYS A 202 13.22 20.74 1.98
C LYS A 202 13.76 20.81 0.55
N GLY A 203 13.85 19.67 -0.14
CA GLY A 203 14.14 19.58 -1.57
C GLY A 203 15.60 19.80 -1.97
N PHE A 204 16.54 19.76 -1.03
CA PHE A 204 17.97 19.92 -1.29
C PHE A 204 18.70 18.58 -1.43
N ASP A 205 18.23 17.56 -0.79
CA ASP A 205 18.69 16.19 -1.01
C ASP A 205 17.92 15.60 -2.20
N LYS A 206 18.64 15.20 -3.25
CA LYS A 206 18.09 14.70 -4.50
C LYS A 206 18.38 13.22 -4.72
N ARG A 207 18.99 12.56 -3.73
CA ARG A 207 19.24 11.12 -3.84
C ARG A 207 17.90 10.37 -3.92
N PRO A 208 17.76 9.43 -4.86
CA PRO A 208 16.62 8.52 -4.83
C PRO A 208 16.55 7.80 -3.49
N LEU A 209 15.34 7.62 -2.94
CA LEU A 209 15.15 7.05 -1.61
C LEU A 209 14.29 5.79 -1.69
N ALA A 210 14.88 4.62 -1.35
CA ALA A 210 14.17 3.36 -1.20
C ALA A 210 13.94 3.06 0.28
N ILE A 211 12.67 3.07 0.71
CA ILE A 211 12.25 2.77 2.08
C ILE A 211 11.69 1.34 2.09
N ARG A 212 12.38 0.44 2.78
CA ARG A 212 12.09 -0.99 2.84
C ARG A 212 11.49 -1.37 4.18
N LEU A 213 10.18 -1.66 4.19
CA LEU A 213 9.49 -2.18 5.38
C LEU A 213 9.73 -3.68 5.52
N ILE A 214 10.05 -4.12 6.73
CA ILE A 214 10.34 -5.52 7.06
C ILE A 214 9.41 -5.99 8.18
N GLY A 215 8.61 -7.01 7.88
CA GLY A 215 7.69 -7.61 8.83
C GLY A 215 6.54 -6.67 9.24
N ASN A 216 5.90 -6.97 10.36
CA ASN A 216 4.77 -6.19 10.87
C ASN A 216 5.27 -4.96 11.63
N VAL A 217 5.14 -3.79 11.01
CA VAL A 217 5.52 -2.50 11.60
C VAL A 217 4.26 -1.83 12.14
N THR A 218 4.17 -1.71 13.48
CA THR A 218 3.07 -1.02 14.14
C THR A 218 3.31 0.49 14.15
N ASP A 219 2.39 1.30 14.70
CA ASP A 219 2.46 2.76 14.68
C ASP A 219 3.85 3.31 15.02
N PRO A 220 4.51 4.06 14.14
CA PRO A 220 5.70 4.82 14.48
C PRO A 220 5.35 5.91 15.53
N GLU A 221 6.31 6.26 16.41
CA GLU A 221 6.07 7.28 17.44
C GLU A 221 5.80 8.67 16.90
N VAL A 222 6.41 9.01 15.76
CA VAL A 222 6.30 10.33 15.13
C VAL A 222 5.56 10.17 13.82
N THR A 223 4.29 10.51 13.84
CA THR A 223 3.40 10.54 12.67
C THR A 223 2.72 11.90 12.59
N ASP A 224 2.17 12.25 11.45
CA ASP A 224 1.29 13.39 11.27
C ASP A 224 -0.15 12.91 11.22
N LYS A 225 -0.91 13.16 12.28
CA LYS A 225 -2.30 12.67 12.42
C LYS A 225 -2.44 11.16 12.26
N GLY A 226 -1.54 10.38 12.86
CA GLY A 226 -1.58 8.93 12.80
C GLY A 226 -0.99 8.31 11.53
N ASP A 227 -0.78 9.09 10.47
CA ASP A 227 -0.19 8.62 9.21
C ASP A 227 1.26 9.06 9.03
N ILE A 228 2.00 8.31 8.25
CA ILE A 228 3.26 8.78 7.66
C ILE A 228 2.92 9.71 6.49
N THR A 229 3.37 10.97 6.60
CA THR A 229 3.16 11.97 5.57
C THR A 229 4.35 12.06 4.62
N ILE A 230 4.12 11.73 3.35
CA ILE A 230 5.05 11.91 2.24
C ILE A 230 4.66 13.23 1.55
N ASP A 231 5.21 14.34 2.02
CA ASP A 231 4.95 15.68 1.44
C ASP A 231 6.26 16.26 0.91
N MET A 232 6.40 16.31 -0.41
CA MET A 232 7.61 16.81 -1.06
C MET A 232 7.49 18.29 -1.49
N GLY A 233 6.37 18.95 -1.16
CA GLY A 233 6.17 20.38 -1.39
C GLY A 233 6.31 20.80 -2.85
N LYS A 234 5.93 19.93 -3.79
CA LYS A 234 6.05 20.13 -5.25
C LYS A 234 7.49 20.31 -5.73
N LYS A 235 8.45 19.69 -5.06
CA LYS A 235 9.86 19.75 -5.46
C LYS A 235 10.15 18.72 -6.53
N GLU A 236 10.71 19.15 -7.63
CA GLU A 236 11.12 18.28 -8.73
C GLU A 236 12.40 17.50 -8.41
N GLY A 237 12.58 16.37 -9.09
CA GLY A 237 13.77 15.53 -9.02
C GLY A 237 13.92 14.76 -7.69
N LEU A 238 12.81 14.49 -7.01
CA LEU A 238 12.75 13.61 -5.85
C LEU A 238 12.06 12.31 -6.27
N SER A 239 12.82 11.23 -6.29
CA SER A 239 12.30 9.88 -6.62
C SER A 239 12.28 9.02 -5.36
N MET A 240 11.14 8.40 -5.05
CA MET A 240 10.99 7.64 -3.81
C MET A 240 10.19 6.36 -4.04
N THR A 241 10.66 5.26 -3.46
CA THR A 241 9.90 4.01 -3.34
C THR A 241 9.70 3.65 -1.89
N VAL A 242 8.47 3.30 -1.52
CA VAL A 242 8.16 2.62 -0.26
C VAL A 242 7.76 1.20 -0.63
N GLU A 243 8.53 0.22 -0.15
CA GLU A 243 8.32 -1.18 -0.52
C GLU A 243 8.36 -2.11 0.68
N GLY A 244 7.52 -3.13 0.66
CA GLY A 244 7.58 -4.22 1.62
C GLY A 244 8.56 -5.32 1.17
N ILE A 245 9.32 -5.86 2.11
CA ILE A 245 10.26 -6.95 1.87
C ILE A 245 9.63 -8.30 2.22
N GLY A 246 9.61 -9.21 1.25
CA GLY A 246 8.99 -10.53 1.41
C GLY A 246 7.47 -10.47 1.31
N ASN A 247 6.80 -11.39 2.00
CA ASN A 247 5.35 -11.53 1.95
C ASN A 247 4.64 -11.10 3.24
N ASP A 248 5.37 -10.63 4.25
CA ASP A 248 4.85 -10.30 5.59
C ASP A 248 4.98 -8.81 5.94
N ALA A 249 5.54 -7.98 5.06
CA ALA A 249 5.68 -6.56 5.31
C ALA A 249 4.31 -5.87 5.43
N THR A 250 4.06 -5.24 6.58
CA THR A 250 2.76 -4.67 6.91
C THR A 250 2.89 -3.35 7.66
N ALA A 251 2.15 -2.34 7.22
CA ALA A 251 1.84 -1.12 7.95
C ALA A 251 0.57 -1.39 8.77
N ASN A 252 0.70 -1.57 10.08
CA ASN A 252 -0.38 -1.98 10.96
C ASN A 252 -0.74 -0.87 11.94
N GLY A 253 -1.91 -0.31 11.82
CA GLY A 253 -2.41 0.80 12.61
C GLY A 253 -2.05 2.19 12.06
N TRP A 254 -1.42 2.27 10.88
CA TRP A 254 -1.06 3.53 10.24
C TRP A 254 -1.07 3.39 8.72
N GLY A 255 -1.23 4.53 8.05
CA GLY A 255 -1.31 4.62 6.59
C GLY A 255 -0.36 5.65 6.01
N PHE A 256 -0.62 6.04 4.76
CA PHE A 256 0.20 7.01 4.04
C PHE A 256 -0.64 8.19 3.55
N ARG A 257 -0.22 9.39 3.90
CA ARG A 257 -0.75 10.63 3.35
C ARG A 257 0.28 11.25 2.40
N VAL A 258 -0.07 11.31 1.12
CA VAL A 258 0.84 11.74 0.05
C VAL A 258 0.41 13.10 -0.49
N LYS A 259 1.37 14.04 -0.61
CA LYS A 259 1.09 15.41 -1.04
C LYS A 259 2.28 16.03 -1.75
N GLY A 260 2.03 16.71 -2.87
CA GLY A 260 3.04 17.48 -3.60
C GLY A 260 4.25 16.65 -4.03
N THR A 261 4.02 15.39 -4.39
CA THR A 261 5.05 14.39 -4.68
C THR A 261 5.11 14.12 -6.17
N GLN A 262 6.31 13.90 -6.67
CA GLN A 262 6.57 13.48 -8.04
C GLN A 262 7.41 12.21 -8.01
N ASP A 263 7.18 11.30 -8.97
CA ASP A 263 7.92 10.04 -9.10
C ASP A 263 7.95 9.17 -7.82
N LEU A 264 6.76 8.90 -7.26
CA LEU A 264 6.58 8.04 -6.11
C LEU A 264 6.07 6.65 -6.53
N GLU A 265 6.64 5.60 -5.92
CA GLU A 265 6.17 4.22 -6.01
C GLU A 265 5.86 3.69 -4.59
N ILE A 266 4.71 3.02 -4.41
CA ILE A 266 4.36 2.31 -3.17
C ILE A 266 3.95 0.89 -3.53
N ARG A 267 4.66 -0.13 -3.01
CA ARG A 267 4.44 -1.52 -3.44
C ARG A 267 4.67 -2.56 -2.35
N ASN A 268 4.03 -3.71 -2.52
CA ASN A 268 4.24 -4.94 -1.75
C ASN A 268 4.04 -4.79 -0.23
N ILE A 269 3.08 -3.97 0.19
CA ILE A 269 2.79 -3.67 1.60
C ILE A 269 1.36 -4.12 1.92
N GLY A 270 1.16 -4.80 3.07
CA GLY A 270 -0.15 -4.94 3.68
C GLY A 270 -0.47 -3.71 4.51
N ILE A 271 -1.64 -3.10 4.33
CA ILE A 271 -2.05 -1.92 5.09
C ILE A 271 -3.35 -2.27 5.80
N MET A 272 -3.33 -2.25 7.14
CA MET A 272 -4.44 -2.70 7.96
C MET A 272 -4.60 -1.91 9.24
N ASN A 273 -5.81 -1.97 9.81
CA ASN A 273 -6.13 -1.39 11.11
C ASN A 273 -5.83 0.12 11.22
N VAL A 274 -5.83 0.84 10.09
CA VAL A 274 -5.66 2.29 10.07
C VAL A 274 -6.83 2.95 10.80
N ASP A 275 -6.56 3.97 11.59
CA ASP A 275 -7.61 4.72 12.30
C ASP A 275 -8.39 5.58 11.31
N SER A 276 -9.67 5.30 11.13
CA SER A 276 -10.52 6.00 10.17
C SER A 276 -10.76 7.47 10.48
N ASP A 277 -10.58 7.88 11.74
CA ASP A 277 -10.66 9.30 12.12
C ASP A 277 -9.38 10.07 11.70
N GLU A 278 -8.27 9.35 11.45
CA GLU A 278 -7.01 9.91 10.94
C GLU A 278 -6.96 9.93 9.40
N GLY A 279 -7.58 8.95 8.72
CA GLY A 279 -7.68 8.93 7.26
C GLY A 279 -7.82 7.57 6.59
N ASP A 280 -7.51 7.57 5.29
CA ASP A 280 -7.55 6.40 4.42
C ASP A 280 -6.28 5.53 4.63
N ASN A 281 -6.28 4.27 4.15
CA ASN A 281 -5.06 3.47 4.19
C ASN A 281 -3.93 4.11 3.36
N ILE A 282 -4.25 4.59 2.14
CA ILE A 282 -3.39 5.49 1.37
C ILE A 282 -4.26 6.61 0.78
N THR A 283 -3.85 7.86 0.95
CA THR A 283 -4.49 8.98 0.27
C THR A 283 -3.48 9.83 -0.50
N LEU A 284 -3.72 9.98 -1.81
CA LEU A 284 -3.06 10.98 -2.65
C LEU A 284 -3.88 12.26 -2.56
N GLN A 285 -3.46 13.21 -1.70
CA GLN A 285 -4.31 14.36 -1.40
C GLN A 285 -4.33 15.43 -2.49
N GLN A 286 -3.17 15.96 -2.87
CA GLN A 286 -3.11 17.01 -3.88
C GLN A 286 -1.71 17.17 -4.46
N ASP A 287 -1.66 17.71 -5.68
CA ASP A 287 -0.44 18.10 -6.36
C ASP A 287 0.58 16.97 -6.56
N ASN A 288 0.10 15.71 -6.60
CA ASN A 288 0.96 14.58 -6.89
C ASN A 288 0.93 14.27 -8.39
N GLN A 289 2.08 13.86 -8.92
CA GLN A 289 2.25 13.48 -10.32
C GLN A 289 3.16 12.26 -10.45
N TYR A 290 2.90 11.43 -11.45
CA TYR A 290 3.70 10.24 -11.73
C TYR A 290 3.84 9.33 -10.50
N VAL A 291 2.67 8.93 -9.97
CA VAL A 291 2.59 8.06 -8.79
C VAL A 291 2.09 6.69 -9.20
N TRP A 292 2.83 5.66 -8.76
CA TRP A 292 2.48 4.27 -8.98
C TRP A 292 2.28 3.53 -7.66
N VAL A 293 1.05 3.05 -7.41
CA VAL A 293 0.69 2.25 -6.22
C VAL A 293 0.27 0.87 -6.69
N HIS A 294 1.06 -0.17 -6.33
CA HIS A 294 0.84 -1.49 -6.91
C HIS A 294 1.23 -2.64 -5.99
N ASN A 295 0.66 -3.81 -6.24
CA ASN A 295 0.93 -5.04 -5.49
C ASN A 295 0.80 -4.89 -3.96
N ASN A 296 -0.15 -4.08 -3.48
CA ASN A 296 -0.44 -3.93 -2.06
C ASN A 296 -1.72 -4.68 -1.68
N ASP A 297 -1.80 -5.12 -0.42
CA ASP A 297 -3.03 -5.61 0.18
C ASP A 297 -3.68 -4.52 1.03
N PHE A 298 -4.94 -4.18 0.73
CA PHE A 298 -5.74 -3.24 1.48
C PHE A 298 -6.77 -3.97 2.31
N PHE A 299 -6.60 -3.93 3.62
CA PHE A 299 -7.49 -4.56 4.59
C PHE A 299 -8.37 -3.53 5.28
N TYR A 300 -9.24 -3.99 6.19
CA TYR A 300 -10.06 -3.12 7.02
C TYR A 300 -9.21 -2.13 7.82
N GLY A 301 -9.71 -0.89 7.95
CA GLY A 301 -9.34 0.02 9.00
C GLY A 301 -10.17 -0.19 10.26
N HIS A 302 -9.89 0.59 11.30
CA HIS A 302 -10.79 0.72 12.44
C HIS A 302 -12.08 1.39 11.99
N ALA A 303 -13.20 1.02 12.63
CA ALA A 303 -14.46 1.70 12.36
C ALA A 303 -14.36 3.18 12.77
N GLY A 304 -14.70 4.08 11.84
CA GLY A 304 -14.77 5.51 12.09
C GLY A 304 -16.10 5.95 12.72
N SER A 305 -16.27 7.25 12.86
CA SER A 305 -17.46 7.88 13.45
C SER A 305 -18.70 7.81 12.53
N ASP A 306 -18.50 7.70 11.22
CA ASP A 306 -19.58 7.65 10.25
C ASP A 306 -20.03 6.21 9.97
N LYS A 307 -21.33 6.03 9.71
CA LYS A 307 -21.92 4.69 9.47
C LYS A 307 -21.31 3.95 8.28
N ASP A 308 -20.80 4.68 7.29
CA ASP A 308 -20.17 4.10 6.10
C ASP A 308 -18.66 3.82 6.30
N GLN A 309 -18.15 4.01 7.54
CA GLN A 309 -16.79 3.70 7.95
C GLN A 309 -16.68 2.44 8.82
N ALA A 310 -17.68 1.55 8.78
CA ALA A 310 -17.68 0.35 9.60
C ALA A 310 -16.52 -0.62 9.28
N LYS A 311 -16.03 -0.60 8.03
CA LYS A 311 -14.89 -1.37 7.51
C LYS A 311 -13.60 -0.53 7.40
N GLY A 312 -13.56 0.67 7.97
CA GLY A 312 -12.52 1.68 7.76
C GLY A 312 -12.99 2.84 6.87
N ASP A 313 -12.15 3.85 6.66
CA ASP A 313 -12.39 4.90 5.66
C ASP A 313 -11.98 4.41 4.25
N GLY A 314 -11.53 5.26 3.34
CA GLY A 314 -11.10 4.85 2.01
C GLY A 314 -9.87 3.93 2.04
N ALA A 315 -9.79 2.96 1.12
CA ALA A 315 -8.59 2.12 1.05
C ALA A 315 -7.47 2.83 0.26
N LEU A 316 -7.78 3.34 -0.94
CA LEU A 316 -6.80 4.01 -1.79
C LEU A 316 -7.47 5.16 -2.54
N ASP A 317 -7.45 6.35 -1.96
CA ASP A 317 -8.10 7.54 -2.47
C ASP A 317 -7.14 8.45 -3.25
N CYS A 318 -7.65 9.14 -4.27
CA CYS A 318 -6.86 10.06 -5.08
C CYS A 318 -7.64 11.36 -5.30
N LYS A 319 -7.04 12.48 -4.90
CA LYS A 319 -7.65 13.82 -4.97
C LYS A 319 -6.63 14.79 -5.57
N LEU A 320 -7.03 15.62 -6.55
CA LEU A 320 -6.19 16.66 -7.17
C LEU A 320 -4.77 16.19 -7.56
N SER A 321 -4.65 14.98 -8.07
CA SER A 321 -3.39 14.36 -8.49
C SER A 321 -3.57 13.77 -9.89
N THR A 322 -2.55 13.81 -10.74
CA THR A 322 -2.64 13.35 -12.14
C THR A 322 -1.44 12.51 -12.53
N TYR A 323 -1.52 11.81 -13.67
CA TYR A 323 -0.54 10.83 -14.09
C TYR A 323 -0.30 9.76 -13.02
N VAL A 324 -1.38 9.14 -12.58
CA VAL A 324 -1.38 8.13 -11.51
C VAL A 324 -1.74 6.77 -12.09
N THR A 325 -1.15 5.70 -11.55
CA THR A 325 -1.51 4.32 -11.87
C THR A 325 -1.67 3.51 -10.59
N PHE A 326 -2.80 2.84 -10.44
CA PHE A 326 -3.08 1.85 -9.41
C PHE A 326 -3.22 0.48 -10.08
N SER A 327 -2.31 -0.47 -9.78
CA SER A 327 -2.29 -1.75 -10.48
C SER A 327 -1.94 -2.92 -9.59
N TYR A 328 -2.49 -4.09 -9.90
CA TYR A 328 -2.21 -5.33 -9.17
C TYR A 328 -2.37 -5.22 -7.65
N ASN A 329 -3.23 -4.31 -7.15
CA ASN A 329 -3.57 -4.24 -5.74
C ASN A 329 -4.71 -5.21 -5.42
N HIS A 330 -4.75 -5.72 -4.19
CA HIS A 330 -5.80 -6.58 -3.68
C HIS A 330 -6.58 -5.86 -2.59
N PHE A 331 -7.87 -5.67 -2.80
CA PHE A 331 -8.79 -5.00 -1.89
C PHE A 331 -9.66 -6.05 -1.20
N TRP A 332 -9.44 -6.27 0.09
CA TRP A 332 -10.07 -7.30 0.90
C TRP A 332 -11.32 -6.77 1.60
N ASP A 333 -12.49 -6.99 1.00
CA ASP A 333 -13.82 -6.62 1.54
C ASP A 333 -13.92 -5.16 2.04
N ASN A 334 -13.21 -4.21 1.41
CA ASN A 334 -13.26 -2.82 1.81
C ASN A 334 -14.65 -2.22 1.57
N GLY A 335 -15.12 -1.37 2.49
CA GLY A 335 -16.38 -0.65 2.33
C GLY A 335 -16.33 0.40 1.23
N LYS A 336 -15.17 1.08 1.11
CA LYS A 336 -14.91 2.20 0.19
C LYS A 336 -13.50 2.05 -0.40
N SER A 337 -13.36 1.44 -1.58
CA SER A 337 -12.03 1.10 -2.13
C SER A 337 -11.30 2.32 -2.70
N ASN A 338 -11.88 3.04 -3.68
CA ASN A 338 -11.19 4.12 -4.38
C ASN A 338 -12.10 5.32 -4.63
N LEU A 339 -11.99 6.38 -3.84
CA LEU A 339 -12.55 7.67 -4.19
C LEU A 339 -11.58 8.42 -5.10
N LEU A 340 -12.07 8.88 -6.25
CA LEU A 340 -11.31 9.65 -7.22
C LEU A 340 -11.94 11.01 -7.44
N GLY A 341 -11.18 12.07 -7.16
CA GLY A 341 -11.58 13.46 -7.34
C GLY A 341 -12.27 14.08 -6.14
N LEU A 342 -11.99 15.37 -5.90
CA LEU A 342 -12.69 16.22 -4.94
C LEU A 342 -14.00 16.71 -5.54
N LYS A 343 -15.01 16.97 -4.70
CA LYS A 343 -16.25 17.63 -5.10
C LYS A 343 -15.99 19.08 -5.51
N GLU A 344 -15.16 19.75 -4.75
CA GLU A 344 -14.75 21.13 -4.96
C GLU A 344 -13.32 21.18 -5.57
N GLY A 345 -13.15 21.94 -6.67
CA GLY A 345 -11.84 22.27 -7.19
C GLY A 345 -11.07 21.19 -7.93
N SER A 346 -11.70 20.07 -8.30
CA SER A 346 -11.11 19.17 -9.31
C SER A 346 -11.17 19.86 -10.66
N SER A 347 -10.13 19.66 -11.46
CA SER A 347 -9.99 20.28 -12.77
C SER A 347 -10.06 19.25 -13.89
N ASP A 348 -10.44 19.72 -15.07
CA ASP A 348 -10.42 18.92 -16.28
C ASP A 348 -9.00 18.50 -16.64
N GLY A 349 -8.88 17.39 -17.36
CA GLY A 349 -7.59 16.92 -17.88
C GLY A 349 -6.73 16.15 -16.90
N TYR A 350 -7.23 15.77 -15.74
CA TYR A 350 -6.54 14.84 -14.86
C TYR A 350 -6.71 13.40 -15.36
N TYR A 351 -5.61 12.63 -15.32
CA TYR A 351 -5.53 11.29 -15.86
C TYR A 351 -5.10 10.27 -14.82
N ILE A 352 -5.79 9.13 -14.80
CA ILE A 352 -5.48 8.00 -13.92
C ILE A 352 -5.77 6.68 -14.60
N THR A 353 -5.00 5.66 -14.24
CA THR A 353 -5.19 4.27 -14.66
C THR A 353 -5.47 3.38 -13.45
N TYR A 354 -6.42 2.46 -13.62
CA TYR A 354 -6.65 1.32 -12.73
C TYR A 354 -6.58 0.04 -13.55
N HIS A 355 -5.61 -0.84 -13.28
CA HIS A 355 -5.53 -2.10 -14.01
C HIS A 355 -5.09 -3.28 -13.17
N HIS A 356 -5.61 -4.47 -13.51
CA HIS A 356 -5.29 -5.72 -12.83
C HIS A 356 -5.47 -5.69 -11.31
N ASN A 357 -6.31 -4.81 -10.78
CA ASN A 357 -6.65 -4.82 -9.36
C ASN A 357 -7.70 -5.91 -9.09
N TRP A 358 -7.62 -6.52 -7.91
CA TRP A 358 -8.61 -7.46 -7.39
C TRP A 358 -9.50 -6.76 -6.36
N TYR A 359 -10.75 -6.58 -6.70
CA TYR A 359 -11.77 -6.07 -5.78
C TYR A 359 -12.53 -7.26 -5.20
N ASP A 360 -11.96 -7.86 -4.15
CA ASP A 360 -12.37 -9.12 -3.55
C ASP A 360 -13.42 -8.86 -2.47
N HIS A 361 -14.71 -9.07 -2.80
CA HIS A 361 -15.89 -8.87 -1.97
C HIS A 361 -16.09 -7.43 -1.45
N SER A 362 -15.27 -6.48 -1.86
CA SER A 362 -15.40 -5.08 -1.47
C SER A 362 -16.71 -4.44 -1.98
N ASP A 363 -17.25 -3.47 -1.19
CA ASP A 363 -18.61 -2.97 -1.41
C ASP A 363 -18.75 -2.06 -2.61
N SER A 364 -17.91 -1.00 -2.69
CA SER A 364 -18.14 0.14 -3.58
C SER A 364 -16.87 0.93 -3.93
N ARG A 365 -17.01 1.85 -4.88
CA ARG A 365 -15.96 2.78 -5.33
C ARG A 365 -14.79 2.05 -6.00
N HIS A 366 -15.03 1.38 -7.13
CA HIS A 366 -13.99 0.64 -7.86
C HIS A 366 -13.77 1.13 -9.31
N PRO A 367 -13.42 2.43 -9.54
CA PRO A 367 -13.45 3.60 -8.65
C PRO A 367 -14.78 4.37 -8.68
N ARG A 368 -15.00 5.29 -7.71
CA ARG A 368 -15.99 6.37 -7.82
C ARG A 368 -15.30 7.63 -8.32
N VAL A 369 -15.67 8.09 -9.52
CA VAL A 369 -14.91 9.10 -10.28
C VAL A 369 -15.66 10.43 -10.34
N ARG A 370 -14.95 11.52 -10.05
CA ARG A 370 -15.36 12.92 -10.22
C ARG A 370 -14.36 13.64 -11.12
N TYR A 371 -14.82 14.27 -12.20
CA TYR A 371 -14.08 15.15 -13.12
C TYR A 371 -12.93 14.50 -13.92
N TYR A 372 -12.37 13.39 -13.50
CA TYR A 372 -11.21 12.73 -14.10
C TYR A 372 -11.52 12.03 -15.41
N ASN A 373 -10.47 11.87 -16.21
CA ASN A 373 -10.37 10.90 -17.30
C ASN A 373 -9.71 9.64 -16.73
N ALA A 374 -10.49 8.59 -16.53
CA ALA A 374 -10.04 7.36 -15.92
C ALA A 374 -10.05 6.19 -16.89
N HIS A 375 -8.90 5.56 -17.12
CA HIS A 375 -8.79 4.30 -17.84
C HIS A 375 -8.79 3.14 -16.85
N VAL A 376 -9.80 2.29 -16.93
CA VAL A 376 -10.06 1.19 -15.98
C VAL A 376 -10.11 -0.12 -16.79
N TYR A 377 -9.04 -0.91 -16.77
CA TYR A 377 -8.94 -2.09 -17.61
C TYR A 377 -8.38 -3.31 -16.91
N ASN A 378 -8.79 -4.48 -17.35
CA ASN A 378 -8.35 -5.78 -16.85
C ASN A 378 -8.43 -5.97 -15.33
N ASN A 379 -9.32 -5.25 -14.63
CA ASN A 379 -9.56 -5.47 -13.22
C ASN A 379 -10.53 -6.64 -13.03
N TYR A 380 -10.41 -7.32 -11.89
CA TYR A 380 -11.30 -8.37 -11.45
C TYR A 380 -12.20 -7.86 -10.32
N TYR A 381 -13.49 -7.83 -10.58
CA TYR A 381 -14.56 -7.46 -9.67
C TYR A 381 -15.22 -8.74 -9.17
N ASP A 382 -14.98 -9.11 -7.93
CA ASP A 382 -15.29 -10.42 -7.37
C ASP A 382 -16.27 -10.29 -6.19
N GLY A 383 -17.59 -10.47 -6.44
CA GLY A 383 -18.60 -10.45 -5.39
C GLY A 383 -18.87 -9.05 -4.79
N ASN A 384 -19.01 -8.00 -5.61
CA ASN A 384 -19.16 -6.64 -5.09
C ASN A 384 -20.63 -6.30 -4.77
N ALA A 385 -20.94 -6.09 -3.49
CA ALA A 385 -22.30 -5.97 -2.97
C ALA A 385 -23.04 -4.67 -3.37
N LYS A 386 -22.31 -3.58 -3.66
CA LYS A 386 -22.92 -2.30 -4.04
C LYS A 386 -22.69 -1.98 -5.51
N TYR A 387 -21.49 -1.49 -5.90
CA TYR A 387 -21.21 -1.19 -7.30
C TYR A 387 -19.73 -1.28 -7.64
N GLY A 388 -19.42 -1.53 -8.92
CA GLY A 388 -18.10 -1.46 -9.50
C GLY A 388 -17.65 -0.02 -9.76
N ALA A 389 -17.55 0.40 -11.03
CA ALA A 389 -17.19 1.77 -11.36
C ALA A 389 -18.41 2.71 -11.31
N GLY A 390 -18.19 3.93 -10.80
CA GLY A 390 -19.22 4.97 -10.72
C GLY A 390 -18.74 6.30 -11.29
N SER A 391 -19.53 6.92 -12.20
CA SER A 391 -19.20 8.16 -12.89
C SER A 391 -20.07 9.33 -12.40
N THR A 392 -19.44 10.41 -11.89
CA THR A 392 -20.09 11.62 -11.41
C THR A 392 -19.38 12.88 -11.89
N LEU A 393 -20.03 14.04 -11.75
CA LEU A 393 -19.48 15.38 -11.95
C LEU A 393 -18.62 15.50 -13.22
N GLY A 394 -19.16 15.06 -14.36
CA GLY A 394 -18.52 15.25 -15.66
C GLY A 394 -17.29 14.38 -15.92
N SER A 395 -17.06 13.33 -15.10
CA SER A 395 -15.97 12.39 -15.35
C SER A 395 -16.18 11.60 -16.64
N SER A 396 -15.07 11.21 -17.27
CA SER A 396 -15.01 10.31 -18.43
C SER A 396 -14.30 9.03 -18.01
N VAL A 397 -15.03 7.90 -17.97
CA VAL A 397 -14.49 6.62 -17.52
C VAL A 397 -14.47 5.64 -18.68
N PHE A 398 -13.29 5.16 -19.07
CA PHE A 398 -13.14 4.09 -20.06
C PHE A 398 -12.97 2.75 -19.36
N MET A 399 -13.99 1.90 -19.47
CA MET A 399 -14.02 0.55 -18.92
C MET A 399 -13.67 -0.44 -20.02
N GLU A 400 -12.49 -1.08 -19.95
CA GLU A 400 -11.97 -1.95 -21.00
C GLU A 400 -11.59 -3.33 -20.46
N ALA A 401 -12.16 -4.38 -21.03
CA ALA A 401 -11.79 -5.78 -20.79
C ALA A 401 -11.70 -6.17 -19.29
N ASN A 402 -12.56 -5.60 -18.45
CA ASN A 402 -12.67 -6.01 -17.05
C ASN A 402 -13.55 -7.26 -16.92
N TYR A 403 -13.35 -8.01 -15.84
CA TYR A 403 -14.16 -9.16 -15.49
C TYR A 403 -14.98 -8.90 -14.23
N PHE A 404 -16.30 -9.09 -14.31
CA PHE A 404 -17.23 -8.90 -13.19
C PHE A 404 -17.92 -10.23 -12.86
N ARG A 405 -17.70 -10.74 -11.65
CA ARG A 405 -18.39 -11.88 -11.08
C ARG A 405 -19.29 -11.41 -9.94
N ASN A 406 -20.58 -11.61 -10.05
CA ASN A 406 -21.56 -11.21 -9.02
C ASN A 406 -21.38 -9.76 -8.52
N CYS A 407 -20.99 -8.85 -9.39
CA CYS A 407 -20.92 -7.43 -9.09
C CYS A 407 -22.31 -6.80 -9.31
N LYS A 408 -23.00 -6.39 -8.24
CA LYS A 408 -24.41 -5.99 -8.27
C LYS A 408 -24.73 -4.94 -9.34
N TYR A 409 -23.92 -3.90 -9.45
CA TYR A 409 -23.98 -2.87 -10.49
C TYR A 409 -22.58 -2.65 -11.07
N PRO A 410 -22.19 -3.34 -12.14
CA PRO A 410 -20.82 -3.28 -12.67
C PRO A 410 -20.36 -1.86 -13.00
N MET A 411 -21.25 -1.08 -13.56
CA MET A 411 -21.04 0.32 -13.92
C MET A 411 -22.27 1.13 -13.54
N MET A 412 -22.09 2.34 -13.05
CA MET A 412 -23.18 3.26 -12.68
C MET A 412 -22.84 4.67 -13.09
N THR A 413 -23.81 5.37 -13.67
CA THR A 413 -23.75 6.81 -13.86
C THR A 413 -24.74 7.47 -12.89
N SER A 414 -24.30 8.50 -12.16
CA SER A 414 -25.09 9.14 -11.12
C SER A 414 -26.38 9.74 -11.66
N LEU A 415 -27.48 9.55 -10.94
CA LEU A 415 -28.84 10.04 -11.19
C LEU A 415 -29.47 9.57 -12.51
N GLN A 416 -28.96 8.45 -13.06
CA GLN A 416 -29.54 7.79 -14.23
C GLN A 416 -29.30 6.27 -14.20
N GLY A 417 -29.87 5.53 -15.14
CA GLY A 417 -29.68 4.10 -15.28
C GLY A 417 -30.02 3.33 -14.01
N THR A 418 -29.16 2.42 -13.60
CA THR A 418 -29.37 1.59 -12.40
C THR A 418 -29.40 2.38 -11.11
N ASP A 419 -28.86 3.59 -11.04
CA ASP A 419 -28.94 4.45 -9.85
C ASP A 419 -30.38 4.92 -9.55
N VAL A 420 -31.20 5.03 -10.57
CA VAL A 420 -32.63 5.44 -10.44
C VAL A 420 -33.62 4.31 -10.70
N TYR A 421 -33.16 3.17 -11.25
CA TYR A 421 -33.97 1.97 -11.52
C TYR A 421 -33.50 0.73 -10.73
N ALA A 422 -32.72 0.89 -9.69
CA ALA A 422 -32.04 -0.21 -8.98
C ALA A 422 -32.96 -1.36 -8.52
N SER A 423 -34.22 -1.07 -8.23
CA SER A 423 -35.21 -2.08 -7.77
C SER A 423 -36.62 -1.89 -8.33
N ALA A 424 -36.84 -0.90 -9.18
CA ALA A 424 -38.18 -0.53 -9.66
C ALA A 424 -38.25 -0.54 -11.19
N THR A 425 -39.45 -0.72 -11.73
CA THR A 425 -39.78 -0.56 -13.14
C THR A 425 -40.02 0.91 -13.53
N LYS A 426 -39.93 1.81 -12.56
CA LYS A 426 -40.09 3.26 -12.73
C LYS A 426 -38.83 3.96 -12.28
N ARG A 427 -38.54 5.08 -12.93
CA ARG A 427 -37.52 6.02 -12.50
C ARG A 427 -37.85 6.56 -11.11
N ASP A 428 -36.97 6.34 -10.17
CA ASP A 428 -37.04 6.89 -8.81
C ASP A 428 -35.78 7.70 -8.51
N PRO A 429 -35.79 9.02 -8.74
CA PRO A 429 -34.63 9.88 -8.48
C PRO A 429 -34.32 10.03 -6.99
N THR A 430 -35.19 9.55 -6.12
CA THR A 430 -34.93 9.52 -4.67
C THR A 430 -34.19 8.25 -4.23
N ASN A 431 -34.13 7.23 -5.09
CA ASN A 431 -33.42 5.98 -4.84
C ASN A 431 -31.93 6.17 -5.12
N ASN A 432 -31.19 6.70 -4.17
CA ASN A 432 -29.76 6.95 -4.27
C ASN A 432 -28.96 6.19 -3.20
N GLY A 433 -29.47 5.05 -2.78
CA GLY A 433 -28.92 4.27 -1.68
C GLY A 433 -27.52 3.69 -1.91
N THR A 434 -27.07 3.61 -3.16
CA THR A 434 -25.77 3.03 -3.51
C THR A 434 -24.78 4.05 -4.05
N PHE A 435 -25.22 5.22 -4.48
CA PHE A 435 -24.39 6.18 -5.15
C PHE A 435 -24.62 7.61 -4.62
N SER A 436 -24.22 8.65 -5.35
CA SER A 436 -24.31 10.02 -4.87
C SER A 436 -25.42 10.80 -5.58
N LYS A 437 -25.84 11.92 -4.99
CA LYS A 437 -26.77 12.87 -5.61
C LYS A 437 -26.07 13.90 -6.51
N GLU A 438 -24.83 13.65 -6.90
CA GLU A 438 -24.07 14.54 -7.76
C GLU A 438 -24.51 14.39 -9.23
N ALA A 439 -24.32 15.43 -10.04
CA ALA A 439 -24.52 15.32 -11.49
C ALA A 439 -23.72 14.15 -12.08
N GLY A 440 -24.21 13.54 -13.16
CA GLY A 440 -23.55 12.40 -13.79
C GLY A 440 -22.28 12.78 -14.55
N GLY A 441 -21.45 11.80 -14.84
CA GLY A 441 -20.43 11.81 -15.88
C GLY A 441 -20.81 10.87 -17.01
N THR A 442 -19.86 10.25 -17.66
CA THR A 442 -20.10 9.29 -18.75
C THR A 442 -19.12 8.12 -18.69
N ILE A 443 -19.63 6.90 -18.95
CA ILE A 443 -18.84 5.69 -19.03
C ILE A 443 -18.89 5.19 -20.47
N LYS A 444 -17.71 4.95 -21.08
CA LYS A 444 -17.51 4.17 -22.29
C LYS A 444 -17.12 2.75 -21.92
N ALA A 445 -17.77 1.73 -22.44
CA ALA A 445 -17.51 0.33 -22.12
C ALA A 445 -17.14 -0.46 -23.38
N TYR A 446 -16.02 -1.20 -23.33
CA TYR A 446 -15.54 -2.07 -24.39
C TYR A 446 -15.05 -3.41 -23.84
N ASN A 447 -15.52 -4.52 -24.44
CA ASN A 447 -15.05 -5.89 -24.19
C ASN A 447 -15.06 -6.32 -22.71
N ASN A 448 -15.92 -5.74 -21.84
CA ASN A 448 -16.06 -6.19 -20.46
C ASN A 448 -16.89 -7.48 -20.42
N TYR A 449 -16.52 -8.41 -19.54
CA TYR A 449 -17.25 -9.64 -19.27
C TYR A 449 -17.97 -9.56 -17.93
N MET A 450 -19.23 -9.96 -17.89
CA MET A 450 -20.08 -9.88 -16.70
C MET A 450 -20.84 -11.21 -16.54
N GLU A 451 -20.76 -11.79 -15.34
CA GLU A 451 -21.47 -13.03 -15.01
C GLU A 451 -22.12 -12.99 -13.63
N GLY A 452 -23.08 -13.92 -13.43
CA GLY A 452 -23.78 -14.08 -12.18
C GLY A 452 -24.91 -13.06 -11.98
N SER A 453 -25.10 -12.57 -10.77
CA SER A 453 -26.18 -11.66 -10.41
C SER A 453 -25.76 -10.20 -10.52
N TYR A 454 -26.12 -9.53 -11.62
CA TYR A 454 -25.85 -8.10 -11.83
C TYR A 454 -26.99 -7.39 -12.55
N THR A 455 -27.05 -6.07 -12.44
CA THR A 455 -28.00 -5.25 -13.20
C THR A 455 -27.23 -4.19 -13.99
N PHE A 456 -27.56 -4.05 -15.30
CA PHE A 456 -26.86 -3.16 -16.20
C PHE A 456 -27.76 -2.70 -17.35
N ILE A 457 -27.83 -1.40 -17.60
CA ILE A 457 -28.63 -0.75 -18.66
C ILE A 457 -27.69 -0.11 -19.68
N PRO A 458 -27.47 -0.71 -20.87
CA PRO A 458 -26.67 -0.09 -21.93
C PRO A 458 -27.44 1.07 -22.61
N TYR A 459 -26.73 2.08 -23.10
CA TYR A 459 -27.30 3.18 -23.88
C TYR A 459 -28.02 2.69 -25.12
N GLY A 460 -29.27 3.14 -25.33
CA GLY A 460 -30.05 2.88 -26.53
C GLY A 460 -30.47 1.44 -26.75
N ALA A 461 -30.27 0.56 -25.79
CA ALA A 461 -30.63 -0.85 -25.87
C ALA A 461 -32.14 -1.07 -25.73
N SER A 462 -32.68 -2.09 -26.41
CA SER A 462 -34.08 -2.56 -26.27
C SER A 462 -34.27 -3.58 -25.14
N LYS A 463 -33.16 -4.06 -24.56
CA LYS A 463 -33.09 -5.00 -23.47
C LYS A 463 -31.99 -4.58 -22.49
N TYR A 464 -32.12 -4.97 -21.23
CA TYR A 464 -31.09 -4.77 -20.20
C TYR A 464 -30.93 -6.04 -19.37
N ILE A 465 -29.94 -6.07 -18.51
CA ILE A 465 -29.76 -7.19 -17.58
C ILE A 465 -30.30 -6.79 -16.22
N LEU A 466 -31.24 -7.56 -15.69
CA LEU A 466 -31.81 -7.42 -14.35
C LEU A 466 -31.46 -8.66 -13.53
N LYS A 467 -30.58 -8.51 -12.53
CA LYS A 467 -30.15 -9.63 -11.65
C LYS A 467 -29.70 -10.85 -12.46
N GLY A 468 -28.83 -10.62 -13.44
CA GLY A 468 -28.28 -11.67 -14.31
C GLY A 468 -29.21 -12.19 -15.41
N LYS A 469 -30.42 -11.61 -15.58
CA LYS A 469 -31.39 -12.05 -16.58
C LYS A 469 -31.66 -10.99 -17.61
N GLU A 470 -31.60 -11.35 -18.89
CA GLU A 470 -32.00 -10.47 -19.97
C GLU A 470 -33.50 -10.15 -19.83
N THR A 471 -33.82 -8.87 -19.79
CA THR A 471 -35.15 -8.33 -19.54
C THR A 471 -35.48 -7.28 -20.60
N ALA A 472 -36.71 -7.22 -21.09
CA ALA A 472 -37.18 -6.16 -21.99
C ALA A 472 -37.07 -4.81 -21.28
N ILE A 473 -36.67 -3.77 -22.04
CA ILE A 473 -36.43 -2.41 -21.47
C ILE A 473 -37.70 -1.77 -20.90
N GLY A 474 -38.90 -2.19 -21.36
CA GLY A 474 -40.16 -1.67 -20.84
C GLY A 474 -40.31 -0.17 -21.04
N ASP A 475 -40.68 0.54 -19.97
CA ASP A 475 -40.89 1.98 -19.95
C ASP A 475 -39.58 2.80 -19.74
N ILE A 476 -38.42 2.14 -19.66
CA ILE A 476 -37.14 2.82 -19.50
C ILE A 476 -36.71 3.42 -20.85
N ASP A 477 -36.48 4.72 -20.88
CA ASP A 477 -35.79 5.36 -22.02
C ASP A 477 -34.28 5.18 -21.86
N SER A 478 -33.73 4.10 -22.44
CA SER A 478 -32.30 3.77 -22.35
C SER A 478 -31.37 4.76 -23.05
N LYS A 479 -31.89 5.77 -23.78
CA LYS A 479 -31.08 6.89 -24.28
C LYS A 479 -30.92 8.00 -23.24
N VAL A 480 -31.75 8.00 -22.21
CA VAL A 480 -31.73 8.91 -21.08
C VAL A 480 -31.19 8.21 -19.83
N ASP A 481 -31.76 7.06 -19.53
CA ASP A 481 -31.45 6.27 -18.33
C ASP A 481 -30.58 5.06 -18.72
N PHE A 482 -29.27 5.26 -18.74
CA PHE A 482 -28.27 4.23 -19.05
C PHE A 482 -27.08 4.30 -18.09
N ASP A 483 -26.38 3.19 -17.91
CA ASP A 483 -25.19 3.10 -17.07
C ASP A 483 -23.90 3.39 -17.87
N ALA A 484 -23.82 2.89 -19.11
CA ALA A 484 -22.66 3.08 -19.97
C ALA A 484 -23.04 3.07 -21.46
N TYR A 485 -22.21 3.75 -22.27
CA TYR A 485 -22.21 3.65 -23.72
C TYR A 485 -21.30 2.50 -24.16
N VAL A 486 -21.90 1.43 -24.64
CA VAL A 486 -21.16 0.22 -25.06
C VAL A 486 -20.74 0.37 -26.52
N VAL A 487 -19.44 0.19 -26.80
CA VAL A 487 -18.88 0.23 -28.16
C VAL A 487 -18.48 -1.18 -28.62
N THR A 488 -18.48 -1.37 -29.94
CA THR A 488 -18.10 -2.65 -30.58
C THR A 488 -16.64 -2.69 -30.99
N SER A 489 -16.00 -1.54 -31.13
CA SER A 489 -14.59 -1.41 -31.42
C SER A 489 -13.93 -0.48 -30.38
N ARG A 490 -12.72 -0.80 -29.96
CA ARG A 490 -11.97 -0.04 -28.95
C ARG A 490 -11.84 1.44 -29.32
N ASN A 491 -11.66 1.73 -30.61
CA ASN A 491 -11.44 3.08 -31.11
C ASN A 491 -12.74 3.84 -31.49
N ASP A 492 -13.91 3.24 -31.28
CA ASP A 492 -15.17 3.95 -31.48
C ASP A 492 -15.25 5.09 -30.44
N GLN A 493 -15.75 6.25 -30.87
CA GLN A 493 -15.95 7.40 -30.02
C GLN A 493 -17.39 7.45 -29.49
N VAL A 494 -17.56 8.01 -28.30
CA VAL A 494 -18.89 8.35 -27.76
C VAL A 494 -19.35 9.66 -28.41
N PRO A 495 -20.48 9.66 -29.13
CA PRO A 495 -20.99 10.88 -29.74
C PRO A 495 -21.33 11.96 -28.72
N SER A 496 -21.14 13.23 -29.03
CA SER A 496 -21.49 14.36 -28.14
C SER A 496 -22.98 14.50 -27.86
N SER A 497 -23.82 13.78 -28.60
CA SER A 497 -25.27 13.66 -28.31
C SER A 497 -25.57 12.75 -27.12
N VAL A 498 -24.65 11.88 -26.73
CA VAL A 498 -24.74 11.04 -25.52
C VAL A 498 -24.30 11.86 -24.33
N LYS A 499 -25.22 12.12 -23.42
CA LYS A 499 -25.02 13.02 -22.29
C LYS A 499 -25.55 12.41 -21.01
N SER A 500 -24.94 12.75 -19.89
CA SER A 500 -25.52 12.44 -18.58
C SER A 500 -26.85 13.18 -18.39
N TYR A 501 -27.80 12.56 -17.68
CA TYR A 501 -29.10 13.14 -17.39
C TYR A 501 -28.97 14.44 -16.60
N GLU A 502 -28.31 14.39 -15.47
CA GLU A 502 -27.97 15.58 -14.70
C GLU A 502 -26.58 16.11 -15.08
N GLY A 503 -26.50 17.41 -15.37
CA GLY A 503 -25.27 18.09 -15.78
C GLY A 503 -25.03 18.10 -17.29
N ALA A 504 -25.75 17.30 -18.07
CA ALA A 504 -25.60 17.19 -19.53
C ALA A 504 -24.13 16.99 -20.00
N ASN A 505 -23.32 16.33 -19.15
CA ASN A 505 -21.92 16.09 -19.39
C ASN A 505 -21.71 15.05 -20.49
N THR A 506 -20.70 15.28 -21.32
CA THR A 506 -20.30 14.39 -22.43
C THR A 506 -19.01 13.67 -22.11
N TYR A 507 -18.77 12.56 -22.82
CA TYR A 507 -17.51 11.84 -22.74
C TYR A 507 -16.40 12.57 -23.50
N SER A 508 -15.20 12.69 -22.92
CA SER A 508 -14.09 13.46 -23.50
C SER A 508 -13.40 12.78 -24.67
N ASN A 509 -13.62 11.48 -24.87
CA ASN A 509 -12.92 10.63 -25.86
C ASN A 509 -11.39 10.63 -25.71
N PHE A 510 -10.86 10.87 -24.51
CA PHE A 510 -9.43 10.92 -24.22
C PHE A 510 -8.71 9.63 -24.61
N ASP A 511 -9.40 8.49 -24.50
CA ASP A 511 -8.88 7.16 -24.77
C ASP A 511 -8.57 6.90 -26.26
N THR A 512 -9.12 7.70 -27.18
CA THR A 512 -8.82 7.64 -28.61
C THR A 512 -7.77 8.64 -29.07
N ASP A 513 -7.34 9.56 -28.20
CA ASP A 513 -6.29 10.54 -28.45
C ASP A 513 -4.90 9.95 -28.17
N LYS A 514 -4.14 9.72 -29.25
CA LYS A 514 -2.79 9.16 -29.18
C LYS A 514 -1.77 10.06 -28.49
N SER A 515 -2.05 11.35 -28.33
CA SER A 515 -1.18 12.28 -27.60
C SER A 515 -1.38 12.18 -26.10
N ILE A 516 -2.50 11.60 -25.65
CA ILE A 516 -2.86 11.42 -24.25
C ILE A 516 -2.56 9.99 -23.79
N MET A 517 -2.98 9.00 -24.59
CA MET A 517 -2.89 7.60 -24.18
C MET A 517 -1.47 7.03 -24.28
N TYR A 518 -1.11 6.31 -23.26
CA TYR A 518 0.12 5.52 -23.16
C TYR A 518 0.02 4.20 -23.94
N SER A 519 1.17 3.55 -24.17
CA SER A 519 1.21 2.18 -24.71
C SER A 519 0.93 1.16 -23.63
N TYR A 520 0.10 0.17 -23.94
CA TYR A 520 -0.23 -0.94 -23.05
C TYR A 520 -0.68 -2.17 -23.84
N THR A 521 -0.72 -3.30 -23.18
CA THR A 521 -1.30 -4.54 -23.70
C THR A 521 -2.52 -4.87 -22.87
N VAL A 522 -3.64 -5.17 -23.55
CA VAL A 522 -4.88 -5.56 -22.88
C VAL A 522 -5.03 -7.08 -22.97
N ASP A 523 -5.27 -7.71 -21.83
CA ASP A 523 -5.63 -9.12 -21.74
C ASP A 523 -7.09 -9.35 -22.10
N SER A 524 -7.47 -10.58 -22.48
CA SER A 524 -8.89 -10.93 -22.44
C SER A 524 -9.37 -10.87 -20.97
N PRO A 525 -10.69 -10.65 -20.73
CA PRO A 525 -11.20 -10.61 -19.35
C PRO A 525 -10.85 -11.87 -18.54
N GLU A 526 -10.87 -13.06 -19.13
CA GLU A 526 -10.52 -14.31 -18.47
C GLU A 526 -9.02 -14.41 -18.17
N GLN A 527 -8.16 -13.93 -19.07
CA GLN A 527 -6.73 -13.86 -18.85
C GLN A 527 -6.40 -12.86 -17.74
N ALA A 528 -7.13 -11.75 -17.69
CA ALA A 528 -7.00 -10.76 -16.62
C ALA A 528 -7.27 -11.38 -15.24
N VAL A 529 -8.35 -12.19 -15.10
CA VAL A 529 -8.61 -12.93 -13.84
C VAL A 529 -7.44 -13.83 -13.47
N ALA A 530 -6.89 -14.58 -14.43
CA ALA A 530 -5.74 -15.46 -14.17
C ALA A 530 -4.51 -14.66 -13.70
N ASN A 531 -4.22 -13.54 -14.33
CA ASN A 531 -3.10 -12.66 -13.98
C ASN A 531 -3.33 -11.97 -12.63
N VAL A 532 -4.54 -11.47 -12.37
CA VAL A 532 -4.92 -10.86 -11.09
C VAL A 532 -4.76 -11.85 -9.94
N ARG A 533 -5.30 -13.05 -10.05
CA ARG A 533 -5.17 -14.09 -9.02
C ARG A 533 -3.72 -14.54 -8.80
N ALA A 534 -2.87 -14.43 -9.80
CA ALA A 534 -1.46 -14.82 -9.70
C ALA A 534 -0.57 -13.71 -9.12
N TYR A 535 -0.90 -12.44 -9.34
CA TYR A 535 0.04 -11.35 -9.08
C TYR A 535 -0.53 -10.17 -8.28
N ALA A 536 -1.84 -10.04 -8.07
CA ALA A 536 -2.38 -8.96 -7.26
C ALA A 536 -2.09 -9.17 -5.78
N GLY A 537 -1.89 -8.06 -5.06
CA GLY A 537 -1.49 -8.07 -3.66
C GLY A 537 0.00 -8.29 -3.46
N ARG A 538 0.38 -8.54 -2.22
CA ARG A 538 1.78 -8.79 -1.81
C ARG A 538 2.31 -10.09 -2.40
N LEU A 539 3.64 -10.19 -2.42
CA LEU A 539 4.37 -11.37 -2.88
C LEU A 539 3.77 -12.66 -2.30
N GLN A 540 3.52 -13.65 -3.16
CA GLN A 540 2.90 -14.94 -2.81
C GLN A 540 1.52 -14.81 -2.13
N GLY A 541 0.78 -13.72 -2.40
CA GLY A 541 -0.52 -13.42 -1.80
C GLY A 541 -0.45 -13.09 -0.32
N GLY A 542 0.67 -12.49 0.13
CA GLY A 542 0.88 -12.11 1.53
C GLY A 542 1.03 -13.30 2.48
N ASP A 543 1.26 -13.04 3.74
CA ASP A 543 1.26 -14.03 4.83
C ASP A 543 -0.10 -14.18 5.50
N PHE A 544 -0.92 -13.12 5.53
CA PHE A 544 -2.31 -13.20 5.98
C PHE A 544 -3.14 -13.98 4.97
N LYS A 545 -3.83 -15.01 5.44
CA LYS A 545 -4.67 -15.90 4.60
C LYS A 545 -6.11 -15.85 5.06
N TRP A 546 -7.00 -15.61 4.12
CA TRP A 546 -8.45 -15.60 4.31
C TRP A 546 -9.14 -16.22 3.11
N ALA A 547 -10.30 -16.79 3.31
CA ALA A 547 -11.16 -17.30 2.25
C ALA A 547 -12.60 -16.84 2.51
N PHE A 548 -13.19 -16.17 1.54
CA PHE A 548 -14.59 -15.74 1.59
C PHE A 548 -15.54 -16.90 1.28
N ASP A 549 -16.70 -16.87 1.88
CA ASP A 549 -17.83 -17.72 1.49
C ASP A 549 -18.68 -16.97 0.45
N ASN A 550 -18.46 -17.25 -0.82
CA ASN A 550 -19.15 -16.59 -1.93
C ASN A 550 -20.69 -16.67 -1.82
N SER A 551 -21.24 -17.69 -1.15
CA SER A 551 -22.70 -17.82 -0.97
C SER A 551 -23.28 -16.79 0.00
N VAL A 552 -22.46 -16.22 0.86
CA VAL A 552 -22.81 -15.23 1.89
C VAL A 552 -22.20 -13.87 1.55
N ASP A 553 -20.89 -13.85 1.27
CA ASP A 553 -20.10 -12.62 1.19
C ASP A 553 -20.34 -11.84 -0.12
N ASP A 554 -20.66 -12.51 -1.26
CA ASP A 554 -20.92 -11.85 -2.55
C ASP A 554 -22.00 -10.74 -2.51
N ALA A 555 -23.02 -10.89 -1.69
CA ALA A 555 -24.12 -9.93 -1.61
C ALA A 555 -24.11 -9.10 -0.32
N SER A 556 -23.16 -9.34 0.57
CA SER A 556 -23.07 -8.69 1.87
C SER A 556 -22.25 -7.41 1.80
N SER A 557 -22.78 -6.33 2.36
CA SER A 557 -22.02 -5.12 2.66
C SER A 557 -21.80 -4.92 4.16
N ASP A 558 -22.17 -5.92 4.95
CA ASP A 558 -21.93 -5.92 6.39
C ASP A 558 -20.45 -6.20 6.68
N VAL A 559 -20.02 -5.83 7.88
CA VAL A 559 -18.67 -6.17 8.34
C VAL A 559 -18.58 -7.69 8.52
N ASN A 560 -17.64 -8.33 7.83
CA ASN A 560 -17.27 -9.71 8.13
C ASN A 560 -16.51 -9.73 9.46
N GLN A 561 -17.23 -10.04 10.55
CA GLN A 561 -16.67 -9.94 11.91
C GLN A 561 -15.49 -10.91 12.11
N ALA A 562 -15.53 -12.08 11.50
CA ALA A 562 -14.45 -13.06 11.62
C ALA A 562 -13.17 -12.56 10.92
N LEU A 563 -13.28 -11.93 9.75
CA LEU A 563 -12.16 -11.26 9.08
C LEU A 563 -11.62 -10.12 9.95
N LYS A 564 -12.49 -9.27 10.48
CA LYS A 564 -12.11 -8.16 11.36
C LYS A 564 -11.34 -8.65 12.59
N ASP A 565 -11.84 -9.67 13.27
CA ASP A 565 -11.19 -10.25 14.45
C ASP A 565 -9.82 -10.85 14.09
N ALA A 566 -9.71 -11.51 12.93
CA ALA A 566 -8.43 -12.04 12.43
C ALA A 566 -7.40 -10.92 12.14
N LEU A 567 -7.85 -9.81 11.53
CA LEU A 567 -6.98 -8.64 11.27
C LEU A 567 -6.55 -7.95 12.56
N MET A 568 -7.44 -7.82 13.54
CA MET A 568 -7.11 -7.25 14.85
C MET A 568 -6.13 -8.14 15.64
N ALA A 569 -6.20 -9.46 15.44
CA ALA A 569 -5.31 -10.43 16.08
C ALA A 569 -3.97 -10.61 15.34
N TYR A 570 -3.82 -10.02 14.14
CA TYR A 570 -2.64 -10.20 13.30
C TYR A 570 -1.38 -9.63 13.99
N LYS A 571 -0.32 -10.43 14.00
CA LYS A 571 0.97 -10.06 14.58
C LYS A 571 2.15 -10.22 13.60
N GLY A 572 1.85 -10.59 12.36
CA GLY A 572 2.85 -10.90 11.36
C GLY A 572 3.59 -12.21 11.57
N GLY A 573 4.38 -12.60 10.60
CA GLY A 573 5.43 -13.58 10.82
C GLY A 573 6.45 -12.99 11.80
N ASN A 574 6.81 -13.71 12.86
CA ASN A 574 7.82 -13.27 13.83
C ASN A 574 9.24 -13.34 13.23
N GLY A 575 9.47 -12.66 12.11
CA GLY A 575 10.77 -12.56 11.46
C GLY A 575 11.70 -11.66 12.28
N GLU A 576 12.74 -12.23 12.89
CA GLU A 576 13.81 -11.46 13.51
C GLU A 576 14.76 -10.98 12.42
N VAL A 577 14.92 -9.67 12.27
CA VAL A 577 15.95 -9.07 11.42
C VAL A 577 17.31 -9.33 12.06
N MET A 578 18.27 -9.82 11.28
CA MET A 578 19.64 -9.93 11.76
C MET A 578 20.17 -8.53 12.05
N GLU A 579 20.40 -8.21 13.34
CA GLU A 579 20.91 -6.91 13.73
C GLU A 579 22.34 -6.70 13.19
N TYR A 580 22.48 -5.67 12.37
CA TYR A 580 23.77 -5.06 12.06
C TYR A 580 23.73 -3.60 12.48
N SER A 581 24.84 -3.13 13.06
CA SER A 581 25.04 -1.73 13.38
C SER A 581 24.66 -0.85 12.18
N SER A 582 23.74 0.09 12.41
CA SER A 582 23.19 1.00 11.42
C SER A 582 24.31 1.77 10.70
N SER A 583 24.69 1.31 9.52
CA SER A 583 25.40 2.12 8.56
C SER A 583 24.52 2.23 7.32
N SER A 584 24.20 3.46 6.93
CA SER A 584 23.56 3.75 5.64
C SER A 584 24.42 3.12 4.54
N SER A 585 23.97 2.03 3.93
CA SER A 585 24.65 1.45 2.78
C SER A 585 24.36 2.35 1.58
N VAL A 586 25.40 3.04 1.11
CA VAL A 586 25.43 3.54 -0.27
C VAL A 586 25.44 2.30 -1.16
N ALA A 587 24.57 2.25 -2.17
CA ALA A 587 24.55 1.13 -3.13
C ALA A 587 25.98 0.84 -3.63
N PRO A 588 26.39 -0.42 -3.81
CA PRO A 588 27.72 -0.73 -4.29
C PRO A 588 27.93 -0.11 -5.67
N GLN A 589 28.91 0.76 -5.77
CA GLN A 589 29.39 1.25 -7.06
C GLN A 589 29.76 0.06 -7.92
N SER A 590 29.18 -0.04 -9.10
CA SER A 590 29.62 -0.96 -10.12
C SER A 590 31.09 -0.67 -10.40
N SER A 591 31.98 -1.60 -10.04
CA SER A 591 33.39 -1.53 -10.37
C SER A 591 33.53 -1.60 -11.88
N SER A 592 33.71 -0.43 -12.52
CA SER A 592 34.28 -0.36 -13.84
C SER A 592 35.76 -0.73 -13.68
N SER A 593 36.14 -1.84 -14.26
CA SER A 593 37.52 -2.28 -14.37
C SER A 593 38.33 -1.22 -15.10
N ASP A 594 39.25 -0.58 -14.38
CA ASP A 594 40.32 0.20 -14.96
C ASP A 594 41.20 -0.70 -15.84
N ILE A 595 41.10 -0.48 -17.14
CA ILE A 595 42.12 -0.95 -18.08
C ILE A 595 43.22 0.10 -18.06
N GLN A 596 44.30 -0.15 -17.31
CA GLN A 596 45.55 0.52 -17.48
C GLN A 596 46.09 0.24 -18.88
N SER A 597 46.18 1.25 -19.73
CA SER A 597 47.08 1.24 -20.86
C SER A 597 48.12 2.36 -20.66
N SER A 598 49.35 1.85 -20.52
CA SER A 598 50.56 2.61 -20.37
C SER A 598 51.01 3.28 -21.69
N SER A 599 51.62 4.41 -21.49
CA SER A 599 52.76 5.03 -22.20
C SER A 599 52.58 5.78 -23.51
N SER A 600 52.82 7.07 -23.33
CA SER A 600 53.83 7.90 -24.00
C SER A 600 53.73 8.18 -25.51
N SER A 601 53.51 9.43 -25.84
CA SER A 601 54.57 10.31 -26.40
C SER A 601 54.03 11.67 -26.77
N VAL A 602 54.80 12.65 -26.38
CA VAL A 602 54.78 14.07 -26.69
C VAL A 602 54.95 14.30 -28.19
N ILE A 603 54.20 15.20 -28.82
CA ILE A 603 54.69 16.16 -29.84
C ILE A 603 53.83 17.42 -29.78
N GLN A 604 54.53 18.55 -29.62
CA GLN A 604 54.09 19.93 -29.78
C GLN A 604 53.93 20.30 -31.25
N SER A 605 53.07 21.22 -31.51
CA SER A 605 53.21 22.48 -32.32
C SER A 605 51.92 22.74 -33.07
N SER A 606 51.37 23.84 -33.12
CA SER A 606 51.61 25.25 -33.27
C SER A 606 50.45 25.81 -34.08
N SER A 607 49.91 26.86 -33.54
CA SER A 607 49.33 28.09 -34.11
C SER A 607 48.75 28.12 -35.51
N SER A 608 47.54 28.65 -35.65
CA SER A 608 47.35 29.90 -36.39
C SER A 608 45.94 30.48 -36.21
N GLU A 609 45.98 31.78 -36.04
CA GLU A 609 44.92 32.76 -35.94
C GLU A 609 44.02 32.85 -37.19
N GLY A 610 42.82 33.36 -37.00
CA GLY A 610 41.94 33.80 -38.06
C GLY A 610 40.70 34.48 -37.51
N SER A 611 40.85 35.77 -37.28
CA SER A 611 39.81 36.74 -36.91
C SER A 611 38.86 37.09 -38.04
N SER A 612 37.62 37.47 -37.68
CA SER A 612 36.88 38.66 -38.13
C SER A 612 35.46 38.58 -37.61
N GLU A 613 35.11 39.46 -36.69
CA GLU A 613 34.36 40.73 -36.82
C GLU A 613 33.03 40.55 -37.56
N SER A 614 31.93 40.98 -37.09
CA SER A 614 31.30 42.04 -36.32
C SER A 614 29.88 42.19 -36.85
N SER A 615 28.90 42.46 -36.08
CA SER A 615 28.23 43.73 -35.91
C SER A 615 26.92 43.61 -35.13
N SER A 616 26.89 44.27 -34.10
CA SER A 616 26.00 45.11 -33.32
C SER A 616 24.72 45.63 -34.01
N SER A 617 23.62 45.65 -33.23
CA SER A 617 22.70 46.79 -32.99
C SER A 617 21.74 46.40 -31.86
N VAL A 618 21.88 46.89 -30.69
CA VAL A 618 21.45 48.14 -30.03
C VAL A 618 19.92 48.29 -29.93
N ILE A 619 19.51 48.23 -28.68
CA ILE A 619 18.31 48.58 -27.89
C ILE A 619 17.71 49.97 -28.30
N PRO A 620 16.42 50.32 -28.02
CA PRO A 620 16.03 50.67 -26.66
C PRO A 620 14.58 50.33 -26.21
N ASP A 621 14.45 50.18 -24.91
CA ASP A 621 13.28 50.47 -24.11
C ASP A 621 12.81 51.92 -24.22
N PRO A 622 11.54 52.25 -23.98
CA PRO A 622 11.25 52.91 -22.73
C PRO A 622 9.90 52.57 -22.06
N ASP A 623 9.94 52.41 -20.75
CA ASP A 623 8.90 52.89 -19.85
C ASP A 623 8.82 54.42 -19.87
N PRO A 624 7.69 55.14 -19.51
CA PRO A 624 7.19 55.10 -18.15
C PRO A 624 5.68 55.44 -17.94
N GLU A 625 5.24 55.14 -16.71
CA GLU A 625 4.23 55.89 -15.87
C GLU A 625 2.89 56.31 -16.48
N SER A 626 1.75 56.20 -15.84
CA SER A 626 1.29 56.48 -14.48
C SER A 626 -0.22 56.60 -14.47
N SER A 627 -0.74 56.36 -13.31
CA SER A 627 -1.89 57.02 -12.65
C SER A 627 -3.34 56.60 -12.93
N SER A 628 -3.88 56.08 -11.87
CA SER A 628 -4.95 56.59 -11.03
C SER A 628 -6.41 56.21 -11.33
N SER A 629 -6.93 55.75 -10.25
CA SER A 629 -8.14 56.08 -9.53
C SER A 629 -9.38 55.21 -9.71
N SER A 630 -9.66 54.55 -8.59
CA SER A 630 -10.90 54.54 -7.79
C SER A 630 -12.19 54.13 -8.48
N GLU A 631 -12.85 53.12 -7.96
CA GLU A 631 -13.95 53.21 -7.02
C GLU A 631 -14.56 51.83 -6.74
N SER A 632 -14.71 51.54 -5.46
CA SER A 632 -15.51 50.43 -4.95
C SER A 632 -16.97 50.86 -4.82
N PRO A 633 -17.93 49.97 -5.05
CA PRO A 633 -19.22 50.12 -4.42
C PRO A 633 -19.40 49.17 -3.24
N LYS A 634 -19.85 49.75 -2.17
CA LYS A 634 -20.25 49.09 -0.91
C LYS A 634 -21.45 48.17 -1.14
N SER A 635 -21.35 46.99 -0.56
CA SER A 635 -22.46 46.09 -0.39
C SER A 635 -23.24 46.41 0.89
N SER A 636 -24.53 46.42 0.78
CA SER A 636 -25.46 46.47 1.91
C SER A 636 -25.69 45.06 2.45
N SER A 637 -25.49 44.90 3.74
CA SER A 637 -25.86 43.76 4.56
C SER A 637 -27.35 43.72 4.83
N SER A 638 -27.99 42.56 4.71
CA SER A 638 -29.21 42.25 5.43
C SER A 638 -29.02 40.93 6.19
N SER A 639 -28.98 41.11 7.50
CA SER A 639 -29.00 40.04 8.48
C SER A 639 -30.45 39.64 8.75
N GLU A 640 -30.82 38.41 8.47
CA GLU A 640 -31.99 37.80 9.07
C GLU A 640 -31.60 36.88 10.22
N LYS A 641 -32.13 37.21 11.36
CA LYS A 641 -32.01 36.58 12.65
C LYS A 641 -33.13 35.54 12.75
N VAL A 642 -32.78 34.27 12.85
CA VAL A 642 -33.74 33.25 13.25
C VAL A 642 -33.50 32.90 14.70
N GLU A 643 -34.47 33.21 15.52
CA GLU A 643 -34.51 32.89 16.95
C GLU A 643 -34.76 31.39 17.16
N SER A 644 -33.96 30.81 18.00
CA SER A 644 -34.17 29.46 18.54
C SER A 644 -34.96 29.55 19.83
N SER A 645 -36.15 29.01 19.82
CA SER A 645 -36.96 28.83 21.02
C SER A 645 -36.51 27.60 21.81
N SER A 646 -36.03 27.86 23.01
CA SER A 646 -35.81 26.86 24.05
C SER A 646 -37.12 26.53 24.76
N SER A 647 -37.49 25.27 24.85
CA SER A 647 -38.44 24.81 25.87
C SER A 647 -37.81 23.74 26.74
N SER A 648 -37.57 24.13 27.98
CA SER A 648 -37.26 23.25 29.10
C SER A 648 -38.52 22.50 29.55
N GLN A 649 -38.43 21.17 29.64
CA GLN A 649 -39.28 20.43 30.58
C GLN A 649 -38.46 19.34 31.28
N THR A 650 -38.37 19.52 32.58
CA THR A 650 -37.83 18.61 33.57
C THR A 650 -38.90 17.58 33.90
N THR A 651 -38.63 16.31 33.67
CA THR A 651 -39.27 15.22 34.42
C THR A 651 -38.25 14.10 34.65
N GLY A 652 -38.00 13.82 35.95
CA GLY A 652 -37.13 12.75 36.37
C GLY A 652 -37.76 11.38 36.15
N ILE A 653 -36.97 10.49 35.61
CA ILE A 653 -37.17 9.04 35.71
C ILE A 653 -35.81 8.43 35.94
N ALA A 654 -35.67 7.74 37.09
CA ALA A 654 -34.53 6.91 37.34
C ALA A 654 -34.56 5.72 36.36
N ASN A 655 -33.59 5.67 35.47
CA ASN A 655 -33.36 4.52 34.61
C ASN A 655 -32.05 3.83 35.01
N VAL A 656 -32.18 2.57 35.35
CA VAL A 656 -31.12 1.59 35.50
C VAL A 656 -30.31 1.58 34.20
N MET A 657 -29.05 2.02 34.27
CA MET A 657 -28.13 1.95 33.13
C MET A 657 -27.64 0.51 32.92
N PRO A 658 -27.66 -0.02 31.70
CA PRO A 658 -26.91 -1.22 31.36
C PRO A 658 -25.41 -0.92 31.44
N ALA A 659 -24.62 -1.92 31.80
CA ALA A 659 -23.16 -1.85 31.85
C ALA A 659 -22.60 -1.55 30.44
N VAL A 660 -22.32 -0.27 30.18
CA VAL A 660 -21.68 0.17 28.93
C VAL A 660 -20.39 0.91 29.29
N SER A 661 -19.32 0.43 28.68
CA SER A 661 -17.98 1.02 28.49
C SER A 661 -17.65 2.28 29.29
N ARG A 662 -16.69 2.16 30.16
CA ARG A 662 -16.11 3.21 30.97
C ARG A 662 -15.27 4.13 30.09
N GLU A 663 -15.90 5.15 29.51
CA GLU A 663 -15.26 6.09 28.60
C GLU A 663 -14.59 7.26 29.31
N ILE A 664 -13.73 7.96 28.58
CA ILE A 664 -13.12 9.23 29.00
C ILE A 664 -14.11 10.34 28.70
N PHE A 665 -14.43 11.17 29.69
CA PHE A 665 -15.31 12.31 29.53
C PHE A 665 -14.85 13.54 30.31
N TYR A 666 -15.19 14.72 29.82
CA TYR A 666 -14.95 15.98 30.50
C TYR A 666 -16.23 16.46 31.18
N ASP A 667 -16.19 16.59 32.51
CA ASP A 667 -17.27 17.23 33.25
C ASP A 667 -17.01 18.74 33.37
N SER A 668 -17.76 19.50 32.62
CA SER A 668 -17.63 20.97 32.56
C SER A 668 -18.05 21.68 33.85
N ARG A 669 -18.82 21.03 34.75
CA ARG A 669 -19.26 21.62 36.04
C ARG A 669 -18.16 21.58 37.07
N SER A 670 -17.44 20.48 37.13
CA SER A 670 -16.33 20.31 38.05
C SER A 670 -14.98 20.66 37.43
N ALA A 671 -14.92 20.92 36.12
CA ALA A 671 -13.71 21.08 35.32
C ALA A 671 -12.76 19.86 35.45
N HIS A 672 -13.32 18.64 35.54
CA HIS A 672 -12.57 17.41 35.66
C HIS A 672 -12.64 16.59 34.38
N LEU A 673 -11.50 16.06 33.93
CA LEU A 673 -11.43 15.00 32.96
C LEU A 673 -11.41 13.66 33.71
N VAL A 674 -12.43 12.85 33.47
CA VAL A 674 -12.61 11.55 34.11
C VAL A 674 -12.20 10.45 33.13
N ILE A 675 -11.29 9.58 33.54
CA ILE A 675 -10.78 8.48 32.75
C ILE A 675 -11.18 7.18 33.45
N GLY A 676 -12.23 6.53 32.91
CA GLY A 676 -12.84 5.34 33.51
C GLY A 676 -12.15 4.01 33.17
N THR A 677 -10.99 4.00 32.50
CA THR A 677 -10.29 2.77 32.13
C THR A 677 -8.86 2.74 32.67
N SER A 678 -8.38 1.53 33.06
CA SER A 678 -6.99 1.29 33.47
C SER A 678 -5.98 1.36 32.31
N ASP A 679 -6.46 1.40 31.08
CA ASP A 679 -5.71 1.09 29.87
C ASP A 679 -5.08 2.32 29.19
N VAL A 680 -5.18 3.50 29.80
CA VAL A 680 -4.56 4.72 29.28
C VAL A 680 -3.08 4.75 29.66
N SER A 681 -2.22 4.57 28.67
CA SER A 681 -0.76 4.55 28.84
C SER A 681 -0.11 5.92 28.65
N ARG A 682 -0.74 6.83 27.91
CA ARG A 682 -0.24 8.18 27.66
C ARG A 682 -1.40 9.17 27.63
N LEU A 683 -1.22 10.34 28.27
CA LEU A 683 -2.18 11.43 28.27
C LEU A 683 -1.44 12.74 28.06
N ASP A 684 -1.79 13.46 26.99
CA ASP A 684 -1.28 14.79 26.66
C ASP A 684 -2.45 15.76 26.53
N ILE A 685 -2.33 16.97 27.07
CA ILE A 685 -3.26 18.07 26.81
C ILE A 685 -2.53 19.19 26.11
N VAL A 686 -3.12 19.65 25.02
CA VAL A 686 -2.53 20.68 24.14
C VAL A 686 -3.53 21.81 23.97
N GLY A 687 -3.10 23.06 24.10
CA GLY A 687 -3.90 24.21 23.76
C GLY A 687 -4.11 24.30 22.23
N ILE A 688 -5.08 25.12 21.82
CA ILE A 688 -5.32 25.38 20.38
C ILE A 688 -4.10 26.00 19.67
N ASP A 689 -3.19 26.60 20.43
CA ASP A 689 -1.90 27.15 19.96
C ASP A 689 -0.80 26.09 19.79
N GLY A 690 -1.14 24.79 19.99
CA GLY A 690 -0.21 23.67 19.88
C GLY A 690 0.74 23.49 21.08
N ARG A 691 0.65 24.32 22.12
CA ARG A 691 1.49 24.21 23.30
C ARG A 691 0.96 23.15 24.25
N ARG A 692 1.85 22.28 24.73
CA ARG A 692 1.50 21.30 25.77
C ARG A 692 1.21 21.99 27.09
N VAL A 693 0.15 21.53 27.75
CA VAL A 693 -0.22 21.98 29.07
C VAL A 693 0.40 21.04 30.12
N HIS A 694 1.27 21.57 30.95
CA HIS A 694 1.79 20.83 32.09
C HIS A 694 0.74 20.75 33.20
N LEU A 695 0.31 19.54 33.53
CA LEU A 695 -0.71 19.29 34.56
C LEU A 695 -0.09 18.81 35.88
N ALA A 696 -0.53 19.38 36.97
CA ALA A 696 0.12 19.22 38.25
C ALA A 696 -0.14 17.89 38.98
N SER A 697 -1.22 17.14 38.71
CA SER A 697 -1.42 15.80 39.29
C SER A 697 -2.65 15.05 38.75
N LEU A 698 -2.48 13.76 38.55
CA LEU A 698 -3.55 12.79 38.29
C LEU A 698 -4.01 12.26 39.68
N LYS A 699 -5.28 12.42 40.02
CA LYS A 699 -5.86 11.82 41.24
C LYS A 699 -6.62 10.55 40.86
N ILE A 700 -6.50 9.53 41.70
CA ILE A 700 -7.29 8.29 41.57
C ILE A 700 -8.47 8.43 42.53
N VAL A 701 -9.70 8.31 41.97
CA VAL A 701 -10.94 8.35 42.77
C VAL A 701 -11.73 7.07 42.42
N GLY A 702 -11.71 6.10 43.33
CA GLY A 702 -12.22 4.74 43.05
C GLY A 702 -11.41 4.08 41.94
N ASP A 703 -12.09 3.49 40.94
CA ASP A 703 -11.46 2.87 39.76
C ASP A 703 -11.17 3.86 38.65
N ALA A 704 -11.54 5.14 38.79
CA ALA A 704 -11.33 6.17 37.77
C ALA A 704 -10.13 7.06 38.08
N ARG A 705 -9.40 7.44 37.05
CA ARG A 705 -8.36 8.48 37.12
C ARG A 705 -9.02 9.81 36.79
N VAL A 706 -8.87 10.78 37.67
CA VAL A 706 -9.47 12.12 37.51
C VAL A 706 -8.36 13.15 37.41
N LEU A 707 -8.43 13.95 36.34
CA LEU A 707 -7.50 15.02 36.07
C LEU A 707 -8.22 16.37 36.29
N ASP A 708 -7.73 17.14 37.26
CA ASP A 708 -8.26 18.47 37.57
C ASP A 708 -7.75 19.50 36.58
N LEU A 709 -8.64 20.04 35.79
CA LEU A 709 -8.38 21.07 34.79
C LEU A 709 -8.85 22.46 35.25
N SER A 710 -9.19 22.62 36.56
CA SER A 710 -9.69 23.88 37.10
C SER A 710 -8.70 25.04 36.95
N THR A 711 -7.40 24.74 36.99
CA THR A 711 -6.32 25.72 36.84
C THR A 711 -6.06 26.19 35.40
N LEU A 712 -6.65 25.54 34.39
CA LEU A 712 -6.53 25.99 33.04
C LEU A 712 -7.34 27.25 32.77
N ARG A 713 -6.88 28.12 31.92
CA ARG A 713 -7.65 29.30 31.46
C ARG A 713 -8.85 28.86 30.63
N ALA A 714 -9.89 29.71 30.55
CA ALA A 714 -10.98 29.48 29.60
C ALA A 714 -10.42 29.35 28.18
N GLY A 715 -10.88 28.34 27.44
CA GLY A 715 -10.35 28.07 26.10
C GLY A 715 -10.67 26.68 25.59
N VAL A 716 -10.18 26.39 24.37
CA VAL A 716 -10.30 25.08 23.71
C VAL A 716 -9.01 24.31 23.91
N TYR A 717 -9.13 23.06 24.32
CA TYR A 717 -8.02 22.15 24.52
C TYR A 717 -8.26 20.83 23.80
N ILE A 718 -7.18 20.20 23.34
CA ILE A 718 -7.18 18.87 22.76
C ILE A 718 -6.53 17.94 23.74
N VAL A 719 -7.26 16.92 24.18
CA VAL A 719 -6.75 15.84 25.01
C VAL A 719 -6.40 14.68 24.10
N ARG A 720 -5.16 14.23 24.12
CA ARG A 720 -4.65 13.06 23.41
C ARG A 720 -4.33 11.97 24.43
N PHE A 721 -4.81 10.75 24.21
CA PHE A 721 -4.54 9.64 25.11
C PHE A 721 -4.41 8.34 24.31
N LYS A 722 -3.49 7.49 24.75
CA LYS A 722 -3.25 6.17 24.16
C LYS A 722 -3.90 5.10 25.02
N THR A 723 -4.81 4.33 24.41
CA THR A 723 -5.43 3.13 25.01
C THR A 723 -4.85 1.88 24.37
N LEU A 724 -5.26 0.69 24.82
CA LEU A 724 -4.98 -0.56 24.10
C LEU A 724 -5.56 -0.59 22.69
N LEU A 725 -6.59 0.23 22.41
CA LEU A 725 -7.25 0.35 21.12
C LEU A 725 -6.66 1.47 20.23
N GLY A 726 -5.53 2.08 20.62
CA GLY A 726 -4.84 3.11 19.83
C GLY A 726 -4.84 4.51 20.47
N LEU A 727 -4.32 5.49 19.72
CA LEU A 727 -4.29 6.90 20.10
C LEU A 727 -5.66 7.53 19.83
N ARG A 728 -6.24 8.19 20.83
CA ARG A 728 -7.51 8.91 20.70
C ARG A 728 -7.35 10.37 21.08
N THR A 729 -8.21 11.20 20.49
CA THR A 729 -8.27 12.63 20.78
C THR A 729 -9.67 13.04 21.21
N MET A 730 -9.74 13.96 22.15
CA MET A 730 -10.99 14.56 22.58
C MET A 730 -10.83 16.08 22.67
N LYS A 731 -11.76 16.84 22.08
CA LYS A 731 -11.83 18.28 22.24
C LYS A 731 -12.60 18.62 23.50
N ILE A 732 -12.01 19.43 24.37
CA ILE A 732 -12.69 19.99 25.54
C ILE A 732 -12.79 21.52 25.41
N VAL A 733 -13.91 22.07 25.85
CA VAL A 733 -14.11 23.53 25.94
C VAL A 733 -14.26 23.85 27.41
N LYS A 734 -13.30 24.60 27.94
CA LYS A 734 -13.37 25.13 29.31
C LYS A 734 -13.90 26.54 29.25
N ASN A 735 -15.03 26.77 29.90
CA ASN A 735 -15.68 28.07 30.08
C ASN A 735 -15.04 28.86 31.21
#